data_164f4c31a2e7136efc4ac85ac6fdc62e
#
_entry.id   164f4c31a2e7136efc4ac85ac6fdc62e
#
_cell.length_a   1.000
_cell.length_b   1.000
_cell.length_c   1.000
_cell.angle_alpha   90.00
_cell.angle_beta   90.00
_cell.angle_gamma   90.00
#
_symmetry.space_group_name_H-M   'P 1'
#
loop_
_entity.id
_entity.type
_entity.pdbx_description
1 polymer ?
#
loop_
_entity_poly.entity_id
_entity_poly.type
_entity_poly.pdbx_seq_one_letter_code
_entity_poly.pdbx_strand_id
1 'polypeptide(L)'
;MAETICAVALDAATYAIDKLYSYRVPNELREQVQIGTRVLVPFGFGNKRAEGVVLAFREDTGEYRLKPIVEALDEQPVLTQEQLKLAAWMRERLYCTYFDCVRAMLPAGLWFRRNEMYTLAPDADPAALHAREGEEGEVLRLFDTAGQTLSLAEIRERLGKGAGRTLDALAGEGILVYHSNTVQKTGDKTEKMLALDMESDEAMSRVRRSAARQDVVSALADGIWMSQKELSYMTGASDAALRDMIKKGILRVKYEERMRAPDFSDVPRAAKPVLSAQQQEAYDGMAALMDEPKAQAALLFGVTGSGKTQVYLRLIAHALETGKSAIVLVPEIGLTPQVLRQFAAQFGDLVAVLHSALSAGERYDSFKKIKTGRARVVIGTRSAVFAPVRDLGVIIIDEEQDGAYKSEQSPRYHARDVAKYRAVQADALLVLGSATPSVETYYGAKQGKYPVFRLTERFLGAGLPEVLISDMRGQTRAGRSGVIGADLERELLDTLDRGRQAILFLNRRGNSRVIGCAMCGWVPECPHCSTNMTYHSASGRAMCHYCGASIKITGTCPVCGGEELFTETPGTQRVEQELNERFPDARVLRMDADTMNTKGAHEKLFSAFARGEADILLGTQMVTKGLDFENVTLVGVLDADQSLYAQDYRARERTFSLITQVVGRAGRRFDTGRAVIQTYSPTHPVILTAARQDYEKFYESEMETREALRCPPVCTFTVLTAAGEVEQQVLKSLLALKNRLLSLMEGQYADVKVPVLGPAAAQVVKVMGRYRYHLTMRARDSARFRSLVSGVLREFMLDSRNRGVTVFADSNPDL
;
A
#
# COMPACT_ATOMS: atom_id res chain seq x y z
N MET A 1 28.09 -20.75 -33.57
CA MET A 1 27.96 -19.67 -32.56
C MET A 1 27.24 -20.28 -31.38
N ALA A 2 27.76 -20.13 -30.14
CA ALA A 2 27.10 -20.64 -28.94
C ALA A 2 25.69 -20.06 -28.80
N GLU A 3 24.70 -20.93 -28.51
CA GLU A 3 23.35 -20.50 -28.25
C GLU A 3 23.32 -19.65 -26.98
N THR A 4 22.63 -18.50 -27.02
CA THR A 4 22.47 -17.64 -25.87
C THR A 4 21.27 -18.12 -25.05
N ILE A 5 21.51 -18.51 -23.80
CA ILE A 5 20.46 -18.97 -22.87
C ILE A 5 20.22 -17.90 -21.82
N CYS A 6 18.95 -17.66 -21.50
CA CYS A 6 18.55 -16.79 -20.41
C CYS A 6 17.73 -17.53 -19.34
N ALA A 7 17.83 -17.03 -18.12
CA ALA A 7 17.06 -17.49 -16.96
C ALA A 7 15.90 -16.54 -16.71
N VAL A 8 14.69 -17.05 -16.73
CA VAL A 8 13.44 -16.26 -16.72
C VAL A 8 12.60 -16.62 -15.49
N ALA A 9 12.12 -15.60 -14.77
CA ALA A 9 11.09 -15.70 -13.76
C ALA A 9 9.71 -15.58 -14.41
N LEU A 10 8.79 -16.50 -14.13
CA LEU A 10 7.52 -16.63 -14.83
C LEU A 10 6.31 -16.26 -13.96
N ASP A 11 5.33 -15.56 -14.55
CA ASP A 11 4.05 -15.25 -13.91
C ASP A 11 3.19 -16.49 -13.61
N ALA A 12 3.35 -17.54 -14.42
CA ALA A 12 2.65 -18.81 -14.29
C ALA A 12 3.26 -19.73 -13.23
N ALA A 13 4.43 -19.41 -12.66
CA ALA A 13 5.07 -20.23 -11.64
C ALA A 13 4.42 -20.01 -10.27
N THR A 14 3.86 -21.07 -9.69
CA THR A 14 3.42 -21.08 -8.30
C THR A 14 4.63 -21.21 -7.36
N TYR A 15 4.47 -20.87 -6.08
CA TYR A 15 5.56 -20.93 -5.10
C TYR A 15 6.23 -22.32 -5.02
N ALA A 16 5.47 -23.39 -5.20
CA ALA A 16 5.97 -24.77 -5.18
C ALA A 16 6.99 -25.06 -6.29
N ILE A 17 6.81 -24.46 -7.45
CA ILE A 17 7.63 -24.66 -8.64
C ILE A 17 8.44 -23.41 -9.02
N ASP A 18 8.50 -22.41 -8.11
CA ASP A 18 9.20 -21.15 -8.35
C ASP A 18 10.71 -21.35 -8.43
N LYS A 19 11.22 -21.26 -9.64
CA LYS A 19 12.65 -21.27 -10.00
C LYS A 19 12.85 -20.40 -11.23
N LEU A 20 14.09 -20.14 -11.57
CA LEU A 20 14.43 -19.54 -12.85
C LEU A 20 14.44 -20.60 -13.93
N TYR A 21 13.59 -20.45 -14.94
CA TYR A 21 13.47 -21.36 -16.08
C TYR A 21 14.38 -20.92 -17.20
N SER A 22 15.11 -21.88 -17.81
CA SER A 22 16.05 -21.59 -18.89
C SER A 22 15.32 -21.62 -20.24
N TYR A 23 15.57 -20.59 -21.06
CA TYR A 23 15.07 -20.45 -22.41
C TYR A 23 16.17 -20.07 -23.37
N ARG A 24 16.09 -20.54 -24.61
CA ARG A 24 16.97 -20.14 -25.70
C ARG A 24 16.53 -18.77 -26.24
N VAL A 25 17.49 -17.88 -26.47
CA VAL A 25 17.26 -16.60 -27.12
C VAL A 25 17.45 -16.74 -28.62
N PRO A 26 16.39 -16.57 -29.46
CA PRO A 26 16.54 -16.57 -30.91
C PRO A 26 17.50 -15.47 -31.40
N ASN A 27 18.21 -15.70 -32.51
CA ASN A 27 19.19 -14.74 -33.01
C ASN A 27 18.57 -13.37 -33.32
N GLU A 28 17.31 -13.35 -33.77
CA GLU A 28 16.53 -12.15 -34.12
C GLU A 28 16.21 -11.29 -32.89
N LEU A 29 16.18 -11.90 -31.70
CA LEU A 29 15.84 -11.24 -30.44
C LEU A 29 17.05 -10.90 -29.55
N ARG A 30 18.27 -11.22 -30.00
CA ARG A 30 19.49 -11.07 -29.17
C ARG A 30 19.76 -9.65 -28.71
N GLU A 31 19.48 -8.66 -29.55
CA GLU A 31 19.70 -7.25 -29.22
C GLU A 31 18.61 -6.70 -28.27
N GLN A 32 17.40 -7.25 -28.36
CA GLN A 32 16.25 -6.81 -27.57
C GLN A 32 16.19 -7.48 -26.19
N VAL A 33 16.58 -8.74 -26.11
CA VAL A 33 16.54 -9.51 -24.86
C VAL A 33 17.76 -9.19 -24.01
N GLN A 34 17.55 -8.40 -22.97
CA GLN A 34 18.54 -8.00 -21.98
C GLN A 34 18.08 -8.41 -20.58
N ILE A 35 18.99 -8.37 -19.59
CA ILE A 35 18.63 -8.60 -18.20
C ILE A 35 17.67 -7.50 -17.75
N GLY A 36 16.50 -7.88 -17.19
CA GLY A 36 15.42 -6.96 -16.82
C GLY A 36 14.37 -6.73 -17.90
N THR A 37 14.52 -7.32 -19.11
CA THR A 37 13.49 -7.28 -20.17
C THR A 37 12.38 -8.28 -19.88
N ARG A 38 11.11 -7.90 -20.14
CA ARG A 38 10.00 -8.84 -20.11
C ARG A 38 9.95 -9.61 -21.44
N VAL A 39 9.61 -10.88 -21.32
CA VAL A 39 9.56 -11.80 -22.46
C VAL A 39 8.31 -12.66 -22.42
N LEU A 40 7.83 -13.06 -23.58
CA LEU A 40 6.78 -14.06 -23.72
C LEU A 40 7.42 -15.41 -24.04
N VAL A 41 7.09 -16.43 -23.25
CA VAL A 41 7.69 -17.76 -23.36
C VAL A 41 6.65 -18.88 -23.30
N PRO A 42 6.88 -20.05 -23.93
CA PRO A 42 6.02 -21.22 -23.79
C PRO A 42 6.28 -21.94 -22.47
N PHE A 43 5.23 -22.16 -21.67
CA PHE A 43 5.34 -22.83 -20.37
C PHE A 43 4.39 -24.01 -20.25
N GLY A 44 4.81 -25.04 -19.49
CA GLY A 44 4.06 -26.26 -19.24
C GLY A 44 3.99 -27.23 -20.43
N PHE A 45 3.21 -28.31 -20.26
CA PHE A 45 3.05 -29.35 -21.30
C PHE A 45 2.28 -28.86 -22.52
N GLY A 46 1.33 -27.94 -22.34
CA GLY A 46 0.53 -27.36 -23.44
C GLY A 46 1.15 -26.12 -24.09
N ASN A 47 2.42 -25.82 -23.84
CA ASN A 47 3.10 -24.65 -24.41
C ASN A 47 2.32 -23.32 -24.29
N LYS A 48 1.53 -23.18 -23.20
CA LYS A 48 0.79 -21.95 -22.94
C LYS A 48 1.78 -20.79 -22.81
N ARG A 49 1.50 -19.71 -23.49
CA ARG A 49 2.35 -18.53 -23.44
C ARG A 49 2.26 -17.89 -22.04
N ALA A 50 3.39 -17.70 -21.39
CA ALA A 50 3.53 -17.06 -20.09
C ALA A 50 4.40 -15.81 -20.21
N GLU A 51 4.06 -14.75 -19.46
CA GLU A 51 4.92 -13.58 -19.33
C GLU A 51 6.01 -13.88 -18.30
N GLY A 52 7.22 -13.44 -18.59
CA GLY A 52 8.34 -13.60 -17.70
C GLY A 52 9.30 -12.43 -17.77
N VAL A 53 10.25 -12.40 -16.83
CA VAL A 53 11.34 -11.41 -16.80
C VAL A 53 12.69 -12.11 -16.82
N VAL A 54 13.59 -11.66 -17.68
CA VAL A 54 14.96 -12.15 -17.77
C VAL A 54 15.75 -11.64 -16.58
N LEU A 55 16.27 -12.57 -15.76
CA LEU A 55 17.04 -12.23 -14.56
C LEU A 55 18.54 -12.46 -14.74
N ALA A 56 18.96 -13.38 -15.61
CA ALA A 56 20.35 -13.68 -15.87
C ALA A 56 20.52 -14.33 -17.23
N PHE A 57 21.73 -14.29 -17.79
CA PHE A 57 22.17 -15.18 -18.86
C PHE A 57 22.91 -16.38 -18.27
N ARG A 58 22.90 -17.51 -18.98
CA ARG A 58 23.57 -18.77 -18.60
C ARG A 58 24.34 -19.33 -19.79
N GLU A 59 25.36 -20.10 -19.47
CA GLU A 59 26.05 -20.92 -20.47
C GLU A 59 25.21 -22.15 -20.81
N ASP A 60 25.25 -22.57 -22.06
CA ASP A 60 24.56 -23.77 -22.49
C ASP A 60 25.38 -25.02 -22.01
N THR A 61 24.70 -25.82 -21.16
CA THR A 61 25.29 -27.09 -20.69
C THR A 61 25.03 -28.24 -21.64
N GLY A 62 24.22 -28.04 -22.68
CA GLY A 62 23.85 -29.06 -23.68
C GLY A 62 22.99 -30.23 -23.16
N GLU A 63 22.57 -30.19 -21.88
CA GLU A 63 21.84 -31.29 -21.25
C GLU A 63 20.38 -31.38 -21.67
N TYR A 64 19.76 -30.27 -22.13
CA TYR A 64 18.33 -30.21 -22.42
C TYR A 64 18.00 -29.42 -23.69
N ARG A 65 17.01 -29.90 -24.44
CA ARG A 65 16.41 -29.12 -25.55
C ARG A 65 15.57 -27.97 -25.02
N LEU A 66 16.14 -26.78 -24.94
CA LEU A 66 15.46 -25.60 -24.41
C LEU A 66 14.45 -25.01 -25.40
N LYS A 67 13.30 -24.59 -24.89
CA LYS A 67 12.29 -23.88 -25.65
C LYS A 67 12.78 -22.46 -25.97
N PRO A 68 12.48 -21.90 -27.14
CA PRO A 68 12.85 -20.53 -27.49
C PRO A 68 11.93 -19.51 -26.81
N ILE A 69 12.44 -18.29 -26.58
CA ILE A 69 11.62 -17.10 -26.32
C ILE A 69 10.76 -16.84 -27.56
N VAL A 70 9.50 -16.47 -27.35
CA VAL A 70 8.55 -16.16 -28.43
C VAL A 70 8.68 -14.70 -28.85
N GLU A 71 8.78 -13.80 -27.88
CA GLU A 71 8.75 -12.35 -28.12
C GLU A 71 9.46 -11.61 -26.96
N ALA A 72 10.16 -10.52 -27.27
CA ALA A 72 10.60 -9.53 -26.30
C ALA A 72 9.52 -8.44 -26.19
N LEU A 73 9.02 -8.21 -24.98
CA LEU A 73 7.89 -7.31 -24.75
C LEU A 73 8.28 -5.85 -24.54
N ASP A 74 9.57 -5.60 -24.33
CA ASP A 74 10.12 -4.27 -24.05
C ASP A 74 11.28 -3.97 -24.99
N GLU A 75 11.37 -2.74 -25.48
CA GLU A 75 12.53 -2.27 -26.25
C GLU A 75 13.77 -2.05 -25.36
N GLN A 76 13.54 -1.76 -24.06
CA GLN A 76 14.59 -1.58 -23.07
C GLN A 76 14.21 -2.25 -21.75
N PRO A 77 15.20 -2.73 -20.97
CA PRO A 77 14.92 -3.35 -19.67
C PRO A 77 14.02 -2.50 -18.78
N VAL A 78 12.96 -3.08 -18.23
CA VAL A 78 12.02 -2.38 -17.34
C VAL A 78 12.50 -2.33 -15.90
N LEU A 79 13.37 -3.28 -15.50
CA LEU A 79 14.00 -3.35 -14.18
C LEU A 79 15.46 -2.94 -14.22
N THR A 80 15.90 -2.25 -13.17
CA THR A 80 17.30 -1.92 -12.94
C THR A 80 18.05 -3.09 -12.31
N GLN A 81 19.39 -3.09 -12.36
CA GLN A 81 20.22 -4.10 -11.71
C GLN A 81 19.99 -4.14 -10.18
N GLU A 82 19.76 -2.97 -9.56
CA GLU A 82 19.40 -2.86 -8.14
C GLU A 82 18.09 -3.60 -7.85
N GLN A 83 17.05 -3.36 -8.67
CA GLN A 83 15.75 -4.00 -8.52
C GLN A 83 15.81 -5.52 -8.70
N LEU A 84 16.67 -6.02 -9.57
CA LEU A 84 16.88 -7.46 -9.75
C LEU A 84 17.50 -8.11 -8.51
N LYS A 85 18.52 -7.48 -7.92
CA LYS A 85 19.10 -7.91 -6.63
C LYS A 85 18.08 -7.85 -5.51
N LEU A 86 17.26 -6.79 -5.48
CA LEU A 86 16.19 -6.63 -4.51
C LEU A 86 15.14 -7.74 -4.67
N ALA A 87 14.75 -8.13 -5.89
CA ALA A 87 13.81 -9.23 -6.12
C ALA A 87 14.31 -10.56 -5.55
N ALA A 88 15.60 -10.86 -5.75
CA ALA A 88 16.23 -12.06 -5.20
C ALA A 88 16.23 -12.04 -3.66
N TRP A 89 16.60 -10.90 -3.06
CA TRP A 89 16.58 -10.72 -1.61
C TRP A 89 15.18 -10.84 -1.01
N MET A 90 14.17 -10.23 -1.64
CA MET A 90 12.77 -10.31 -1.18
C MET A 90 12.24 -11.74 -1.26
N ARG A 91 12.48 -12.45 -2.37
CA ARG A 91 12.06 -13.83 -2.53
C ARG A 91 12.59 -14.74 -1.43
N GLU A 92 13.87 -14.60 -1.06
CA GLU A 92 14.49 -15.40 -0.01
C GLU A 92 13.84 -15.19 1.36
N ARG A 93 13.36 -13.96 1.64
CA ARG A 93 12.90 -13.55 2.97
C ARG A 93 11.39 -13.55 3.16
N LEU A 94 10.62 -13.44 2.09
CA LEU A 94 9.18 -13.16 2.17
C LEU A 94 8.30 -14.33 1.72
N TYR A 95 8.86 -15.50 1.46
CA TYR A 95 8.13 -16.71 1.07
C TYR A 95 7.19 -16.48 -0.13
N CYS A 96 7.66 -15.77 -1.14
CA CYS A 96 6.94 -15.42 -2.35
C CYS A 96 7.71 -15.86 -3.60
N THR A 97 7.10 -15.73 -4.80
CA THR A 97 7.76 -16.03 -6.05
C THR A 97 8.65 -14.87 -6.50
N TYR A 98 9.62 -15.15 -7.41
CA TYR A 98 10.35 -14.08 -8.08
C TYR A 98 9.41 -13.11 -8.80
N PHE A 99 8.38 -13.64 -9.44
CA PHE A 99 7.45 -12.83 -10.20
C PHE A 99 6.56 -11.94 -9.31
N ASP A 100 6.21 -12.40 -8.09
CA ASP A 100 5.54 -11.54 -7.10
C ASP A 100 6.39 -10.31 -6.76
N CYS A 101 7.70 -10.51 -6.57
CA CYS A 101 8.63 -9.42 -6.29
C CYS A 101 8.71 -8.42 -7.45
N VAL A 102 8.86 -8.92 -8.67
CA VAL A 102 8.88 -8.10 -9.89
C VAL A 102 7.58 -7.33 -10.08
N ARG A 103 6.44 -8.00 -9.86
CA ARG A 103 5.12 -7.38 -9.96
C ARG A 103 4.93 -6.22 -8.99
N ALA A 104 5.48 -6.32 -7.78
CA ALA A 104 5.41 -5.24 -6.79
C ALA A 104 6.25 -4.01 -7.18
N MET A 105 7.29 -4.18 -8.00
CA MET A 105 8.20 -3.12 -8.43
C MET A 105 7.72 -2.36 -9.68
N LEU A 106 6.84 -2.96 -10.48
CA LEU A 106 6.37 -2.41 -11.74
C LEU A 106 4.94 -1.88 -11.62
N PRO A 107 4.63 -0.74 -12.26
CA PRO A 107 3.27 -0.22 -12.26
C PRO A 107 2.32 -1.14 -13.02
N ALA A 108 1.07 -1.24 -12.54
CA ALA A 108 0.05 -2.11 -13.11
C ALA A 108 -0.23 -1.84 -14.61
N GLY A 109 0.03 -0.61 -15.09
CA GLY A 109 -0.14 -0.23 -16.49
C GLY A 109 0.86 -0.85 -17.46
N LEU A 110 2.03 -1.31 -16.93
CA LEU A 110 3.03 -1.99 -17.76
C LEU A 110 2.63 -3.41 -18.16
N TRP A 111 1.80 -4.09 -17.36
CA TRP A 111 1.42 -5.48 -17.64
C TRP A 111 0.58 -5.57 -18.92
N PHE A 112 0.87 -6.57 -19.73
CA PHE A 112 0.14 -6.81 -20.94
C PHE A 112 -1.24 -7.43 -20.67
N ARG A 113 -2.21 -7.06 -21.49
CA ARG A 113 -3.49 -7.74 -21.58
C ARG A 113 -3.47 -8.56 -22.85
N ARG A 114 -3.71 -9.86 -22.72
CA ARG A 114 -3.96 -10.69 -23.89
C ARG A 114 -5.38 -10.40 -24.37
N ASN A 115 -5.47 -9.92 -25.60
CA ASN A 115 -6.70 -9.99 -26.35
C ASN A 115 -6.65 -11.32 -27.13
N GLU A 116 -7.21 -12.36 -26.55
CA GLU A 116 -7.41 -13.64 -27.23
C GLU A 116 -8.64 -13.49 -28.10
N MET A 117 -8.46 -13.68 -29.39
CA MET A 117 -9.51 -13.53 -30.41
C MET A 117 -9.59 -14.82 -31.22
N TYR A 118 -10.79 -15.18 -31.58
CA TYR A 118 -11.08 -16.32 -32.42
C TYR A 118 -11.77 -15.79 -33.65
N THR A 119 -11.27 -16.18 -34.86
CA THR A 119 -11.84 -15.81 -36.16
C THR A 119 -12.39 -17.07 -36.78
N LEU A 120 -13.62 -17.04 -37.25
CA LEU A 120 -14.17 -18.12 -38.08
C LEU A 120 -13.37 -18.22 -39.37
N ALA A 121 -12.93 -19.41 -39.75
CA ALA A 121 -12.10 -19.61 -40.93
C ALA A 121 -12.79 -18.98 -42.19
N PRO A 122 -12.01 -18.32 -43.09
CA PRO A 122 -12.60 -17.62 -44.23
C PRO A 122 -13.34 -18.50 -45.24
N ASP A 123 -13.00 -19.79 -45.25
CA ASP A 123 -13.57 -20.85 -46.05
C ASP A 123 -14.66 -21.68 -45.36
N ALA A 124 -14.99 -21.31 -44.12
CA ALA A 124 -16.04 -21.99 -43.38
C ALA A 124 -17.44 -21.55 -43.81
N ASP A 125 -18.35 -22.52 -43.91
CA ASP A 125 -19.80 -22.26 -44.12
C ASP A 125 -20.51 -22.13 -42.75
N PRO A 126 -20.91 -20.93 -42.32
CA PRO A 126 -21.55 -20.73 -41.02
C PRO A 126 -22.85 -21.50 -40.88
N ALA A 127 -23.64 -21.63 -41.98
CA ALA A 127 -24.94 -22.30 -41.94
C ALA A 127 -24.78 -23.80 -41.66
N ALA A 128 -23.78 -24.45 -42.25
CA ALA A 128 -23.47 -25.85 -42.00
C ALA A 128 -22.90 -26.08 -40.59
N LEU A 129 -22.12 -25.15 -40.08
CA LEU A 129 -21.51 -25.21 -38.74
C LEU A 129 -22.51 -24.97 -37.60
N HIS A 130 -23.50 -24.10 -37.79
CA HIS A 130 -24.60 -23.84 -36.86
C HIS A 130 -25.50 -25.08 -36.61
N ALA A 131 -25.46 -26.06 -37.50
CA ALA A 131 -26.20 -27.31 -37.36
C ALA A 131 -25.54 -28.30 -36.38
N ARG A 132 -24.28 -28.03 -35.90
CA ARG A 132 -23.65 -28.87 -34.89
C ARG A 132 -24.41 -28.77 -33.55
N GLU A 133 -24.53 -29.88 -32.89
CA GLU A 133 -25.20 -29.99 -31.56
C GLU A 133 -24.18 -29.84 -30.42
N GLY A 134 -24.67 -29.51 -29.22
CA GLY A 134 -23.85 -29.41 -28.00
C GLY A 134 -23.07 -28.12 -27.87
N GLU A 135 -22.04 -28.14 -27.00
CA GLU A 135 -21.21 -26.94 -26.68
C GLU A 135 -20.50 -26.35 -27.92
N GLU A 136 -20.12 -27.19 -28.89
CA GLU A 136 -19.49 -26.72 -30.14
C GLU A 136 -20.47 -25.89 -30.98
N GLY A 137 -21.72 -26.38 -31.12
CA GLY A 137 -22.77 -25.67 -31.82
C GLY A 137 -23.12 -24.34 -31.14
N GLU A 138 -23.10 -24.26 -29.82
CA GLU A 138 -23.32 -23.03 -29.08
C GLU A 138 -22.24 -21.98 -29.36
N VAL A 139 -20.97 -22.41 -29.37
CA VAL A 139 -19.84 -21.53 -29.72
C VAL A 139 -19.91 -21.05 -31.16
N LEU A 140 -20.19 -21.94 -32.13
CA LEU A 140 -20.20 -21.62 -33.53
C LEU A 140 -21.36 -20.70 -33.92
N ARG A 141 -22.51 -20.78 -33.22
CA ARG A 141 -23.65 -19.86 -33.43
C ARG A 141 -23.37 -18.42 -33.04
N LEU A 142 -22.25 -18.14 -32.35
CA LEU A 142 -21.82 -16.77 -32.06
C LEU A 142 -21.20 -16.09 -33.28
N PHE A 143 -20.80 -16.85 -34.29
CA PHE A 143 -20.14 -16.35 -35.51
C PHE A 143 -21.15 -16.36 -36.67
N ASP A 144 -21.61 -15.17 -37.07
CA ASP A 144 -22.61 -15.01 -38.10
C ASP A 144 -22.06 -15.11 -39.53
N THR A 145 -20.77 -14.76 -39.73
CA THR A 145 -20.13 -14.71 -41.06
C THR A 145 -18.72 -15.29 -41.05
N ALA A 146 -18.30 -15.91 -42.13
CA ALA A 146 -16.90 -16.34 -42.29
C ALA A 146 -15.95 -15.14 -42.17
N GLY A 147 -14.84 -15.34 -41.50
CA GLY A 147 -13.88 -14.28 -41.17
C GLY A 147 -14.28 -13.35 -40.00
N GLN A 148 -15.45 -13.56 -39.38
CA GLN A 148 -15.84 -12.82 -38.19
C GLN A 148 -14.92 -13.15 -37.03
N THR A 149 -14.52 -12.12 -36.28
CA THR A 149 -13.62 -12.24 -35.15
C THR A 149 -14.34 -11.84 -33.86
N LEU A 150 -14.31 -12.69 -32.87
CA LEU A 150 -14.81 -12.43 -31.49
C LEU A 150 -13.69 -12.57 -30.49
N SER A 151 -13.71 -11.72 -29.46
CA SER A 151 -12.80 -11.87 -28.33
C SER A 151 -13.24 -12.98 -27.38
N LEU A 152 -12.29 -13.65 -26.73
CA LEU A 152 -12.58 -14.62 -25.68
C LEU A 152 -13.45 -14.03 -24.55
N ALA A 153 -13.33 -12.74 -24.28
CA ALA A 153 -14.15 -12.04 -23.29
C ALA A 153 -15.63 -12.00 -23.71
N GLU A 154 -15.92 -11.63 -24.95
CA GLU A 154 -17.29 -11.62 -25.52
C GLU A 154 -17.91 -13.01 -25.55
N ILE A 155 -17.12 -14.02 -25.93
CA ILE A 155 -17.58 -15.41 -25.95
C ILE A 155 -17.92 -15.91 -24.53
N ARG A 156 -17.05 -15.59 -23.53
CA ARG A 156 -17.28 -15.96 -22.14
C ARG A 156 -18.43 -15.20 -21.48
N GLU A 157 -18.70 -14.00 -21.88
CA GLU A 157 -19.85 -13.23 -21.41
C GLU A 157 -21.16 -13.89 -21.82
N ARG A 158 -21.21 -14.49 -23.03
CA ARG A 158 -22.40 -15.14 -23.59
C ARG A 158 -22.56 -16.62 -23.17
N LEU A 159 -21.45 -17.37 -23.08
CA LEU A 159 -21.46 -18.83 -22.86
C LEU A 159 -20.84 -19.26 -21.52
N GLY A 160 -20.35 -18.33 -20.70
CA GLY A 160 -19.70 -18.63 -19.43
C GLY A 160 -18.25 -19.13 -19.54
N LYS A 161 -17.66 -19.50 -18.39
CA LYS A 161 -16.22 -19.84 -18.31
C LYS A 161 -15.85 -21.19 -18.94
N GLY A 162 -16.83 -22.06 -19.25
CA GLY A 162 -16.62 -23.41 -19.79
C GLY A 162 -16.15 -23.45 -21.25
N ALA A 163 -16.46 -22.44 -22.03
CA ALA A 163 -16.22 -22.40 -23.49
C ALA A 163 -14.75 -22.54 -23.93
N GLY A 164 -13.78 -22.40 -23.02
CA GLY A 164 -12.36 -22.40 -23.37
C GLY A 164 -11.85 -23.71 -23.98
N ARG A 165 -12.32 -24.88 -23.51
CA ARG A 165 -11.91 -26.19 -24.06
C ARG A 165 -12.47 -26.41 -25.46
N THR A 166 -13.71 -26.00 -25.66
CA THR A 166 -14.42 -26.12 -26.93
C THR A 166 -13.78 -25.22 -27.99
N LEU A 167 -13.38 -24.02 -27.62
CA LEU A 167 -12.63 -23.08 -28.49
C LEU A 167 -11.27 -23.67 -28.90
N ASP A 168 -10.53 -24.26 -27.96
CA ASP A 168 -9.25 -24.92 -28.24
C ASP A 168 -9.40 -26.12 -29.18
N ALA A 169 -10.50 -26.91 -29.06
CA ALA A 169 -10.82 -28.01 -29.94
C ALA A 169 -11.15 -27.52 -31.37
N LEU A 170 -12.04 -26.54 -31.50
CA LEU A 170 -12.43 -25.95 -32.79
C LEU A 170 -11.25 -25.24 -33.50
N ALA A 171 -10.33 -24.69 -32.71
CA ALA A 171 -9.09 -24.14 -33.27
C ALA A 171 -8.12 -25.25 -33.73
N GLY A 172 -8.07 -26.37 -33.03
CA GLY A 172 -7.34 -27.57 -33.43
C GLY A 172 -7.86 -28.22 -34.72
N GLU A 173 -9.16 -28.12 -34.96
CA GLU A 173 -9.81 -28.59 -36.18
C GLU A 173 -9.66 -27.60 -37.39
N GLY A 174 -9.13 -26.39 -37.12
CA GLY A 174 -8.98 -25.34 -38.13
C GLY A 174 -10.28 -24.60 -38.47
N ILE A 175 -11.38 -24.85 -37.78
CA ILE A 175 -12.67 -24.18 -37.93
C ILE A 175 -12.58 -22.75 -37.39
N LEU A 176 -11.89 -22.59 -36.26
CA LEU A 176 -11.55 -21.27 -35.71
C LEU A 176 -10.06 -21.02 -35.84
N VAL A 177 -9.70 -19.82 -36.25
CA VAL A 177 -8.30 -19.35 -36.23
C VAL A 177 -8.09 -18.53 -34.96
N TYR A 178 -7.22 -19.03 -34.10
CA TYR A 178 -6.84 -18.33 -32.86
C TYR A 178 -5.82 -17.26 -33.14
N HIS A 179 -6.12 -16.03 -32.69
CA HIS A 179 -5.22 -14.90 -32.72
C HIS A 179 -5.03 -14.39 -31.29
N SER A 180 -3.82 -14.17 -30.87
CA SER A 180 -3.54 -13.47 -29.62
C SER A 180 -2.72 -12.22 -29.91
N ASN A 181 -3.32 -11.07 -29.68
CA ASN A 181 -2.60 -9.81 -29.69
C ASN A 181 -2.26 -9.41 -28.26
N THR A 182 -0.98 -9.23 -28.00
CA THR A 182 -0.49 -8.76 -26.70
C THR A 182 -0.51 -7.24 -26.74
N VAL A 183 -1.44 -6.64 -25.99
CA VAL A 183 -1.58 -5.19 -25.92
C VAL A 183 -1.20 -4.73 -24.52
N GLN A 184 -0.28 -3.78 -24.42
CA GLN A 184 0.04 -3.15 -23.15
C GLN A 184 -1.20 -2.43 -22.60
N LYS A 185 -1.51 -2.62 -21.31
CA LYS A 185 -2.71 -2.02 -20.69
C LYS A 185 -2.72 -0.49 -20.76
N THR A 186 -1.54 0.11 -20.74
CA THR A 186 -1.37 1.56 -20.77
C THR A 186 -0.14 1.89 -21.59
N GLY A 187 -0.32 2.58 -22.71
CA GLY A 187 0.77 3.13 -23.54
C GLY A 187 0.96 4.62 -23.30
N ASP A 188 1.95 5.20 -23.96
CA ASP A 188 2.20 6.64 -23.98
C ASP A 188 0.96 7.36 -24.53
N LYS A 189 0.54 8.40 -23.82
CA LYS A 189 -0.50 9.30 -24.35
C LYS A 189 0.17 10.31 -25.25
N THR A 190 -0.19 10.28 -26.53
CA THR A 190 0.30 11.26 -27.50
C THR A 190 -0.78 12.30 -27.79
N GLU A 191 -0.36 13.54 -27.93
CA GLU A 191 -1.18 14.63 -28.41
C GLU A 191 -0.76 14.98 -29.85
N LYS A 192 -1.75 15.14 -30.71
CA LYS A 192 -1.51 15.47 -32.10
C LYS A 192 -1.28 16.98 -32.22
N MET A 193 -0.05 17.36 -32.50
CA MET A 193 0.36 18.73 -32.73
C MET A 193 0.34 19.05 -34.23
N LEU A 194 -0.11 20.25 -34.55
CA LEU A 194 -0.25 20.76 -35.93
C LEU A 194 0.58 22.03 -36.06
N ALA A 195 1.24 22.21 -37.20
CA ALA A 195 1.92 23.44 -37.63
C ALA A 195 1.74 23.61 -39.15
N LEU A 196 2.00 24.80 -39.66
CA LEU A 196 2.03 25.02 -41.11
C LEU A 196 3.18 24.25 -41.75
N ASP A 197 2.90 23.65 -42.89
CA ASP A 197 3.89 22.94 -43.71
C ASP A 197 4.35 23.78 -44.93
N MET A 198 3.99 25.06 -44.95
CA MET A 198 4.34 26.05 -45.98
C MET A 198 4.31 27.44 -45.39
N GLU A 199 4.78 28.44 -46.18
CA GLU A 199 4.72 29.82 -45.77
C GLU A 199 3.27 30.30 -45.56
N SER A 200 3.06 31.18 -44.58
CA SER A 200 1.74 31.65 -44.14
C SER A 200 0.91 32.26 -45.27
N ASP A 201 1.55 33.06 -46.14
CA ASP A 201 0.87 33.70 -47.29
C ASP A 201 0.39 32.68 -48.30
N GLU A 202 1.17 31.64 -48.57
CA GLU A 202 0.80 30.54 -49.43
C GLU A 202 -0.36 29.73 -48.86
N ALA A 203 -0.25 29.38 -47.58
CA ALA A 203 -1.30 28.68 -46.84
C ALA A 203 -2.62 29.46 -46.87
N MET A 204 -2.56 30.78 -46.60
CA MET A 204 -3.72 31.69 -46.65
C MET A 204 -4.37 31.73 -48.02
N SER A 205 -3.58 31.70 -49.10
CA SER A 205 -4.09 31.68 -50.48
C SER A 205 -4.91 30.43 -50.77
N ARG A 206 -4.53 29.28 -50.18
CA ARG A 206 -5.17 27.99 -50.39
C ARG A 206 -6.48 27.80 -49.61
N VAL A 207 -6.72 28.61 -48.57
CA VAL A 207 -7.88 28.50 -47.65
C VAL A 207 -8.87 29.67 -47.76
N ARG A 208 -8.76 30.55 -48.75
CA ARG A 208 -9.54 31.80 -48.93
C ARG A 208 -11.07 31.70 -48.80
N ARG A 209 -11.65 30.50 -48.95
CA ARG A 209 -13.11 30.28 -48.95
C ARG A 209 -13.68 29.87 -47.57
N SER A 210 -12.91 29.79 -46.54
CA SER A 210 -13.36 29.30 -45.23
C SER A 210 -12.72 30.11 -44.09
N ALA A 211 -13.51 30.89 -43.36
CA ALA A 211 -13.06 31.72 -42.26
C ALA A 211 -12.34 30.88 -41.18
N ALA A 212 -12.92 29.77 -40.73
CA ALA A 212 -12.31 28.91 -39.72
C ALA A 212 -10.93 28.35 -40.16
N ARG A 213 -10.73 28.09 -41.49
CA ARG A 213 -9.42 27.64 -41.99
C ARG A 213 -8.41 28.79 -42.08
N GLN A 214 -8.87 30.02 -42.35
CA GLN A 214 -8.04 31.21 -42.33
C GLN A 214 -7.57 31.49 -40.89
N ASP A 215 -8.47 31.34 -39.88
CA ASP A 215 -8.15 31.47 -38.47
C ASP A 215 -7.11 30.43 -38.02
N VAL A 216 -7.20 29.18 -38.57
CA VAL A 216 -6.16 28.15 -38.31
C VAL A 216 -4.80 28.59 -38.87
N VAL A 217 -4.74 29.13 -40.10
CA VAL A 217 -3.48 29.61 -40.69
C VAL A 217 -2.93 30.78 -39.89
N SER A 218 -3.79 31.73 -39.49
CA SER A 218 -3.39 32.88 -38.68
C SER A 218 -2.87 32.46 -37.31
N ALA A 219 -3.49 31.49 -36.63
CA ALA A 219 -3.08 30.97 -35.32
C ALA A 219 -1.72 30.23 -35.39
N LEU A 220 -1.33 29.71 -36.51
CA LEU A 220 -0.08 28.96 -36.73
C LEU A 220 0.98 29.76 -37.54
N ALA A 221 0.74 31.05 -37.82
CA ALA A 221 1.57 31.87 -38.74
C ALA A 221 3.04 31.99 -38.26
N ASP A 222 3.30 32.03 -36.96
CA ASP A 222 4.64 32.22 -36.41
C ASP A 222 5.46 30.91 -36.32
N GLY A 223 5.06 29.86 -37.04
CA GLY A 223 5.72 28.56 -36.97
C GLY A 223 5.45 27.78 -35.70
N ILE A 224 4.44 28.18 -34.95
CA ILE A 224 4.05 27.59 -33.64
C ILE A 224 3.42 26.22 -33.88
N TRP A 225 3.78 25.26 -33.06
CA TRP A 225 3.09 24.00 -32.93
C TRP A 225 1.95 24.11 -31.94
N MET A 226 0.73 23.78 -32.34
CA MET A 226 -0.43 23.83 -31.45
C MET A 226 -1.17 22.49 -31.49
N SER A 227 -1.75 22.10 -30.33
CA SER A 227 -2.51 20.86 -30.29
C SER A 227 -3.79 20.94 -31.17
N GLN A 228 -4.19 19.83 -31.78
CA GLN A 228 -5.40 19.78 -32.59
C GLN A 228 -6.64 20.27 -31.84
N LYS A 229 -6.70 19.97 -30.50
CA LYS A 229 -7.82 20.38 -29.63
C LYS A 229 -7.83 21.87 -29.35
N GLU A 230 -6.68 22.42 -29.02
CA GLU A 230 -6.50 23.85 -28.77
C GLU A 230 -6.82 24.68 -30.02
N LEU A 231 -6.29 24.23 -31.14
CA LEU A 231 -6.52 24.84 -32.42
C LEU A 231 -8.01 24.79 -32.84
N SER A 232 -8.68 23.64 -32.63
CA SER A 232 -10.14 23.54 -32.84
C SER A 232 -10.93 24.46 -31.93
N TYR A 233 -10.53 24.55 -30.65
CA TYR A 233 -11.21 25.41 -29.68
C TYR A 233 -11.05 26.89 -30.00
N MET A 234 -9.85 27.33 -30.36
CA MET A 234 -9.57 28.74 -30.67
C MET A 234 -10.16 29.21 -31.98
N THR A 235 -10.18 28.35 -33.01
CA THR A 235 -10.57 28.73 -34.37
C THR A 235 -11.95 28.24 -34.80
N GLY A 236 -12.58 27.41 -34.00
CA GLY A 236 -13.84 26.77 -34.37
C GLY A 236 -13.73 25.76 -35.52
N ALA A 237 -12.51 25.44 -35.97
CA ALA A 237 -12.29 24.50 -37.04
C ALA A 237 -12.65 23.06 -36.63
N SER A 238 -13.47 22.38 -37.45
CA SER A 238 -13.84 21.00 -37.20
C SER A 238 -12.67 20.03 -37.46
N ASP A 239 -12.70 18.87 -36.83
CA ASP A 239 -11.72 17.79 -37.05
C ASP A 239 -11.65 17.35 -38.51
N ALA A 240 -12.77 17.45 -39.26
CA ALA A 240 -12.84 17.17 -40.70
C ALA A 240 -12.06 18.22 -41.49
N ALA A 241 -12.19 19.51 -41.12
CA ALA A 241 -11.48 20.60 -41.76
C ALA A 241 -9.95 20.48 -41.55
N LEU A 242 -9.52 20.18 -40.34
CA LEU A 242 -8.10 19.97 -40.01
C LEU A 242 -7.52 18.76 -40.75
N ARG A 243 -8.26 17.64 -40.81
CA ARG A 243 -7.85 16.47 -41.60
C ARG A 243 -7.70 16.76 -43.09
N ASP A 244 -8.60 17.56 -43.64
CA ASP A 244 -8.52 17.97 -45.07
C ASP A 244 -7.29 18.86 -45.32
N MET A 245 -6.99 19.80 -44.39
CA MET A 245 -5.79 20.64 -44.49
C MET A 245 -4.49 19.82 -44.38
N ILE A 246 -4.46 18.79 -43.56
CA ILE A 246 -3.33 17.85 -43.48
C ILE A 246 -3.19 17.08 -44.78
N LYS A 247 -4.29 16.52 -45.28
CA LYS A 247 -4.30 15.77 -46.55
C LYS A 247 -3.83 16.61 -47.74
N LYS A 248 -4.08 17.92 -47.71
CA LYS A 248 -3.66 18.89 -48.74
C LYS A 248 -2.23 19.42 -48.58
N GLY A 249 -1.49 18.95 -47.57
CA GLY A 249 -0.12 19.39 -47.28
C GLY A 249 -0.03 20.84 -46.80
N ILE A 250 -1.12 21.40 -46.24
CA ILE A 250 -1.14 22.74 -45.65
C ILE A 250 -0.63 22.67 -44.20
N LEU A 251 -0.99 21.61 -43.50
CA LEU A 251 -0.58 21.34 -42.14
C LEU A 251 0.29 20.09 -42.08
N ARG A 252 1.37 20.15 -41.32
CA ARG A 252 2.20 19.02 -40.91
C ARG A 252 1.84 18.58 -39.52
N VAL A 253 2.03 17.29 -39.26
CA VAL A 253 1.64 16.63 -38.00
C VAL A 253 2.88 16.10 -37.29
N LYS A 254 2.97 16.32 -36.00
CA LYS A 254 3.82 15.52 -35.11
C LYS A 254 2.99 15.03 -33.94
N TYR A 255 3.40 13.92 -33.38
CA TYR A 255 2.80 13.42 -32.13
C TYR A 255 3.77 13.71 -30.99
N GLU A 256 3.32 14.52 -30.03
CA GLU A 256 4.09 14.78 -28.82
C GLU A 256 3.53 13.96 -27.66
N GLU A 257 4.43 13.40 -26.88
CA GLU A 257 4.06 12.68 -25.67
C GLU A 257 3.54 13.68 -24.63
N ARG A 258 2.29 13.43 -24.13
CA ARG A 258 1.71 14.20 -23.03
C ARG A 258 1.63 13.34 -21.78
N MET A 259 2.39 13.71 -20.76
CA MET A 259 2.34 13.03 -19.49
C MET A 259 1.04 13.32 -18.74
N ARG A 260 0.43 12.26 -18.20
CA ARG A 260 -0.75 12.31 -17.31
C ARG A 260 -0.36 12.49 -15.84
N ALA A 261 0.93 12.34 -15.52
CA ALA A 261 1.46 12.54 -14.19
C ALA A 261 1.06 13.92 -13.64
N PRO A 262 0.87 14.06 -12.31
CA PRO A 262 0.58 15.36 -11.71
C PRO A 262 1.61 16.40 -12.16
N ASP A 263 1.12 17.54 -12.64
CA ASP A 263 1.92 18.67 -13.06
C ASP A 263 1.97 19.71 -11.94
N PHE A 264 3.14 20.21 -11.66
CA PHE A 264 3.40 21.21 -10.62
C PHE A 264 4.02 22.49 -11.16
N SER A 265 3.96 22.71 -12.48
CA SER A 265 4.52 23.89 -13.15
C SER A 265 3.93 25.21 -12.63
N ASP A 266 2.64 25.17 -12.21
CA ASP A 266 1.92 26.33 -11.69
C ASP A 266 2.20 26.63 -10.21
N VAL A 267 2.97 25.78 -9.52
CA VAL A 267 3.27 25.98 -8.10
C VAL A 267 4.44 26.96 -7.95
N PRO A 268 4.23 28.13 -7.30
CA PRO A 268 5.29 29.10 -7.09
C PRO A 268 6.46 28.50 -6.30
N ARG A 269 7.69 28.85 -6.70
CA ARG A 269 8.89 28.40 -5.99
C ARG A 269 8.98 29.08 -4.62
N ALA A 270 9.23 28.28 -3.60
CA ALA A 270 9.46 28.74 -2.25
C ALA A 270 10.97 28.85 -1.94
N ALA A 271 11.33 29.76 -1.05
CA ALA A 271 12.68 29.83 -0.51
C ALA A 271 13.02 28.56 0.31
N LYS A 272 14.31 28.27 0.44
CA LYS A 272 14.75 27.19 1.32
C LYS A 272 14.24 27.41 2.75
N PRO A 273 13.75 26.36 3.43
CA PRO A 273 13.27 26.50 4.81
C PRO A 273 14.36 27.04 5.76
N VAL A 274 13.97 27.97 6.61
CA VAL A 274 14.80 28.43 7.73
C VAL A 274 14.59 27.45 8.89
N LEU A 275 15.66 26.83 9.33
CA LEU A 275 15.64 25.84 10.40
C LEU A 275 15.81 26.51 11.78
N SER A 276 15.13 25.98 12.80
CA SER A 276 15.44 26.30 14.20
C SER A 276 16.80 25.69 14.60
N ALA A 277 17.34 26.08 15.75
CA ALA A 277 18.63 25.55 16.22
C ALA A 277 18.65 24.02 16.30
N GLN A 278 17.60 23.40 16.89
CA GLN A 278 17.50 21.93 16.97
C GLN A 278 17.33 21.27 15.59
N GLN A 279 16.56 21.89 14.69
CA GLN A 279 16.40 21.39 13.33
C GLN A 279 17.71 21.49 12.54
N GLN A 280 18.48 22.58 12.73
CA GLN A 280 19.76 22.77 12.08
C GLN A 280 20.78 21.74 12.57
N GLU A 281 20.88 21.50 13.89
CA GLU A 281 21.75 20.45 14.47
C GLU A 281 21.41 19.07 13.91
N ALA A 282 20.12 18.72 13.86
CA ALA A 282 19.66 17.46 13.31
C ALA A 282 19.97 17.34 11.81
N TYR A 283 19.80 18.43 11.05
CA TYR A 283 20.14 18.47 9.63
C TYR A 283 21.65 18.28 9.42
N ASP A 284 22.48 19.05 10.13
CA ASP A 284 23.93 19.00 9.97
C ASP A 284 24.48 17.59 10.29
N GLY A 285 24.00 16.99 11.38
CA GLY A 285 24.36 15.62 11.74
C GLY A 285 23.95 14.58 10.70
N MET A 286 22.73 14.67 10.14
CA MET A 286 22.27 13.75 9.11
C MET A 286 22.91 14.02 7.73
N ALA A 287 23.20 15.26 7.39
CA ALA A 287 23.94 15.60 6.18
C ALA A 287 25.37 15.03 6.21
N ALA A 288 26.06 15.14 7.36
CA ALA A 288 27.36 14.52 7.55
C ALA A 288 27.32 12.99 7.36
N LEU A 289 26.26 12.32 7.86
CA LEU A 289 26.07 10.86 7.62
C LEU A 289 25.82 10.56 6.15
N MET A 290 25.16 11.43 5.40
CA MET A 290 24.86 11.24 3.98
C MET A 290 26.12 11.44 3.10
N ASP A 291 27.07 12.25 3.56
CA ASP A 291 28.33 12.50 2.86
C ASP A 291 29.37 11.40 3.10
N GLU A 292 29.16 10.51 4.08
CA GLU A 292 30.02 9.35 4.28
C GLU A 292 29.84 8.33 3.13
N PRO A 293 30.94 7.75 2.60
CA PRO A 293 30.90 6.79 1.50
C PRO A 293 30.47 5.37 1.98
N LYS A 294 29.40 5.29 2.76
CA LYS A 294 28.80 4.03 3.25
C LYS A 294 27.35 4.24 3.60
N ALA A 295 26.58 3.17 3.52
CA ALA A 295 25.18 3.17 3.95
C ALA A 295 25.04 3.54 5.42
N GLN A 296 24.17 4.50 5.71
CA GLN A 296 23.87 4.98 7.04
C GLN A 296 22.37 4.94 7.31
N ALA A 297 22.00 4.94 8.59
CA ALA A 297 20.63 5.14 9.02
C ALA A 297 20.59 6.12 10.19
N ALA A 298 19.49 6.85 10.33
CA ALA A 298 19.26 7.79 11.42
C ALA A 298 17.79 7.74 11.87
N LEU A 299 17.54 7.92 13.16
CA LEU A 299 16.20 8.17 13.69
C LEU A 299 16.04 9.67 13.96
N LEU A 300 15.11 10.32 13.26
CA LEU A 300 14.66 11.67 13.57
C LEU A 300 13.44 11.60 14.50
N PHE A 301 13.70 11.66 15.79
CA PHE A 301 12.69 11.61 16.84
C PHE A 301 12.24 13.01 17.21
N GLY A 302 11.07 13.43 16.75
CA GLY A 302 10.57 14.78 17.00
C GLY A 302 9.10 14.79 17.40
N VAL A 303 8.77 15.56 18.43
CA VAL A 303 7.38 15.72 18.89
C VAL A 303 6.45 16.14 17.75
N THR A 304 5.16 15.91 17.89
CA THR A 304 4.17 16.33 16.90
C THR A 304 4.22 17.85 16.72
N GLY A 305 4.39 18.31 15.46
CA GLY A 305 4.54 19.72 15.17
C GLY A 305 5.94 20.30 15.37
N SER A 306 6.98 19.47 15.54
CA SER A 306 8.39 19.93 15.64
C SER A 306 9.03 20.35 14.31
N GLY A 307 8.30 20.24 13.19
CA GLY A 307 8.81 20.65 11.88
C GLY A 307 9.76 19.66 11.23
N LYS A 308 9.67 18.36 11.48
CA LYS A 308 10.44 17.28 10.82
C LYS A 308 10.51 17.46 9.30
N THR A 309 9.39 17.85 8.68
CA THR A 309 9.29 18.06 7.23
C THR A 309 10.28 19.13 6.72
N GLN A 310 10.57 20.16 7.51
CA GLN A 310 11.55 21.19 7.13
C GLN A 310 12.97 20.58 7.03
N VAL A 311 13.30 19.69 7.96
CA VAL A 311 14.58 18.96 7.94
C VAL A 311 14.64 18.03 6.71
N TYR A 312 13.54 17.34 6.38
CA TYR A 312 13.46 16.49 5.17
C TYR A 312 13.71 17.31 3.90
N LEU A 313 13.06 18.46 3.75
CA LEU A 313 13.24 19.34 2.58
C LEU A 313 14.71 19.78 2.42
N ARG A 314 15.39 20.07 3.52
CA ARG A 314 16.82 20.46 3.50
C ARG A 314 17.72 19.27 3.13
N LEU A 315 17.46 18.05 3.65
CA LEU A 315 18.21 16.84 3.30
C LEU A 315 18.03 16.46 1.82
N ILE A 316 16.80 16.61 1.29
CA ILE A 316 16.54 16.36 -0.13
C ILE A 316 17.28 17.39 -1.00
N ALA A 317 17.28 18.66 -0.61
CA ALA A 317 18.04 19.69 -1.31
C ALA A 317 19.55 19.36 -1.35
N HIS A 318 20.10 18.92 -0.23
CA HIS A 318 21.50 18.48 -0.15
C HIS A 318 21.76 17.25 -1.06
N ALA A 319 20.87 16.25 -1.09
CA ALA A 319 20.99 15.13 -2.02
C ALA A 319 21.02 15.58 -3.48
N LEU A 320 20.14 16.53 -3.86
CA LEU A 320 20.09 17.06 -5.22
C LEU A 320 21.33 17.85 -5.59
N GLU A 321 21.87 18.65 -4.67
CA GLU A 321 23.10 19.44 -4.84
C GLU A 321 24.34 18.55 -5.05
N THR A 322 24.36 17.38 -4.39
CA THR A 322 25.40 16.36 -4.57
C THR A 322 25.16 15.42 -5.75
N GLY A 323 24.19 15.72 -6.61
CA GLY A 323 23.90 14.92 -7.80
C GLY A 323 23.08 13.65 -7.52
N LYS A 324 22.57 13.43 -6.31
CA LYS A 324 21.85 12.23 -5.90
C LYS A 324 20.32 12.44 -5.91
N SER A 325 19.56 11.36 -5.84
CA SER A 325 18.08 11.35 -5.80
C SER A 325 17.54 11.02 -4.42
N ALA A 326 16.28 11.35 -4.18
CA ALA A 326 15.60 11.14 -2.91
C ALA A 326 14.28 10.38 -3.08
N ILE A 327 13.96 9.50 -2.11
CA ILE A 327 12.65 8.86 -1.97
C ILE A 327 12.08 9.25 -0.61
N VAL A 328 10.83 9.73 -0.60
CA VAL A 328 10.08 10.06 0.61
C VAL A 328 8.84 9.19 0.68
N LEU A 329 8.75 8.39 1.72
CA LEU A 329 7.57 7.59 2.02
C LEU A 329 6.75 8.30 3.08
N VAL A 330 5.46 8.45 2.79
CA VAL A 330 4.47 8.97 3.73
C VAL A 330 3.30 7.99 3.83
N PRO A 331 2.60 7.90 4.98
CA PRO A 331 1.38 7.11 5.07
C PRO A 331 0.32 7.60 4.07
N GLU A 332 -0.57 6.71 3.58
CA GLU A 332 -1.57 7.09 2.56
C GLU A 332 -2.39 8.32 2.97
N ILE A 333 -2.76 8.42 4.24
CA ILE A 333 -3.51 9.56 4.80
C ILE A 333 -2.64 10.82 4.91
N GLY A 334 -1.31 10.67 5.01
CA GLY A 334 -0.35 11.77 5.08
C GLY A 334 -0.05 12.42 3.72
N LEU A 335 -0.39 11.76 2.61
CA LEU A 335 -0.15 12.26 1.26
C LEU A 335 -1.25 13.25 0.83
N THR A 336 -1.34 14.37 1.54
CA THR A 336 -2.31 15.42 1.23
C THR A 336 -1.84 16.33 0.10
N PRO A 337 -2.76 16.99 -0.63
CA PRO A 337 -2.39 18.01 -1.63
C PRO A 337 -1.50 19.11 -1.06
N GLN A 338 -1.68 19.48 0.22
CA GLN A 338 -0.86 20.48 0.90
C GLN A 338 0.60 20.01 1.03
N VAL A 339 0.83 18.76 1.44
CA VAL A 339 2.18 18.18 1.51
C VAL A 339 2.81 18.13 0.11
N LEU A 340 2.06 17.66 -0.89
CA LEU A 340 2.55 17.63 -2.27
C LEU A 340 2.94 19.01 -2.80
N ARG A 341 2.11 20.04 -2.56
CA ARG A 341 2.41 21.43 -2.92
C ARG A 341 3.65 21.96 -2.21
N GLN A 342 3.87 21.59 -0.95
CA GLN A 342 5.06 22.00 -0.20
C GLN A 342 6.35 21.47 -0.84
N PHE A 343 6.36 20.21 -1.25
CA PHE A 343 7.51 19.62 -1.96
C PHE A 343 7.64 20.18 -3.38
N ALA A 344 6.53 20.35 -4.09
CA ALA A 344 6.53 20.94 -5.42
C ALA A 344 7.03 22.39 -5.41
N ALA A 345 6.70 23.18 -4.39
CA ALA A 345 7.20 24.54 -4.21
C ALA A 345 8.73 24.57 -4.04
N GLN A 346 9.33 23.53 -3.44
CA GLN A 346 10.78 23.44 -3.27
C GLN A 346 11.50 22.88 -4.51
N PHE A 347 10.94 21.82 -5.12
CA PHE A 347 11.66 21.01 -6.12
C PHE A 347 11.01 21.02 -7.50
N GLY A 348 9.77 21.51 -7.65
CA GLY A 348 9.04 21.65 -8.93
C GLY A 348 9.00 20.37 -9.74
N ASP A 349 9.42 20.46 -11.01
CA ASP A 349 9.36 19.36 -11.97
C ASP A 349 10.23 18.15 -11.63
N LEU A 350 11.17 18.31 -10.70
CA LEU A 350 11.95 17.17 -10.18
C LEU A 350 11.12 16.23 -9.32
N VAL A 351 9.88 16.60 -8.95
CA VAL A 351 9.00 15.78 -8.13
C VAL A 351 8.20 14.81 -9.01
N ALA A 352 8.13 13.56 -8.56
CA ALA A 352 7.17 12.57 -9.03
C ALA A 352 6.40 11.98 -7.85
N VAL A 353 5.13 11.64 -8.08
CA VAL A 353 4.23 11.12 -7.06
C VAL A 353 3.85 9.68 -7.39
N LEU A 354 3.87 8.79 -6.37
CA LEU A 354 3.49 7.38 -6.50
C LEU A 354 2.57 6.95 -5.36
N HIS A 355 1.27 6.75 -5.64
CA HIS A 355 0.30 6.21 -4.67
C HIS A 355 -0.84 5.44 -5.35
N SER A 356 -1.65 4.75 -4.54
CA SER A 356 -2.72 3.86 -4.98
C SER A 356 -3.87 4.57 -5.71
N ALA A 357 -4.17 5.82 -5.36
CA ALA A 357 -5.26 6.61 -5.95
C ALA A 357 -4.96 7.17 -7.35
N LEU A 358 -3.70 7.10 -7.82
CA LEU A 358 -3.36 7.44 -9.20
C LEU A 358 -3.94 6.41 -10.17
N SER A 359 -4.44 6.88 -11.32
CA SER A 359 -4.82 6.00 -12.42
C SER A 359 -3.63 5.19 -12.95
N ALA A 360 -3.89 4.11 -13.67
CA ALA A 360 -2.83 3.30 -14.26
C ALA A 360 -1.92 4.11 -15.21
N GLY A 361 -2.49 5.09 -15.92
CA GLY A 361 -1.75 5.98 -16.81
C GLY A 361 -0.85 6.95 -16.04
N GLU A 362 -1.35 7.59 -15.01
CA GLU A 362 -0.57 8.51 -14.18
C GLU A 362 0.60 7.78 -13.50
N ARG A 363 0.36 6.55 -13.00
CA ARG A 363 1.43 5.72 -12.41
C ARG A 363 2.49 5.32 -13.42
N TYR A 364 2.07 4.97 -14.64
CA TYR A 364 2.99 4.64 -15.74
C TYR A 364 3.87 5.84 -16.11
N ASP A 365 3.27 7.01 -16.29
CA ASP A 365 3.97 8.24 -16.67
C ASP A 365 4.92 8.71 -15.54
N SER A 366 4.48 8.62 -14.25
CA SER A 366 5.35 8.89 -13.10
C SER A 366 6.55 7.94 -13.06
N PHE A 367 6.32 6.64 -13.28
CA PHE A 367 7.39 5.64 -13.36
C PHE A 367 8.39 5.96 -14.47
N LYS A 368 7.91 6.31 -15.67
CA LYS A 368 8.74 6.71 -16.80
C LYS A 368 9.55 7.97 -16.51
N LYS A 369 8.93 8.99 -15.90
CA LYS A 369 9.58 10.25 -15.48
C LYS A 369 10.74 9.98 -14.51
N ILE A 370 10.56 9.06 -13.54
CA ILE A 370 11.58 8.65 -12.57
C ILE A 370 12.69 7.86 -13.28
N LYS A 371 12.35 6.84 -14.06
CA LYS A 371 13.32 5.96 -14.73
C LYS A 371 14.23 6.71 -15.70
N THR A 372 13.69 7.72 -16.40
CA THR A 372 14.47 8.57 -17.31
C THR A 372 15.34 9.59 -16.57
N GLY A 373 15.18 9.77 -15.25
CA GLY A 373 15.90 10.76 -14.45
C GLY A 373 15.35 12.19 -14.54
N ARG A 374 14.20 12.39 -15.22
CA ARG A 374 13.49 13.68 -15.24
C ARG A 374 12.96 14.06 -13.86
N ALA A 375 12.56 13.07 -13.06
CA ALA A 375 12.24 13.25 -11.66
C ALA A 375 13.33 12.59 -10.80
N ARG A 376 13.79 13.32 -9.79
CA ARG A 376 14.83 12.91 -8.85
C ARG A 376 14.35 12.90 -7.39
N VAL A 377 13.17 13.46 -7.13
CA VAL A 377 12.49 13.43 -5.83
C VAL A 377 11.19 12.65 -5.99
N VAL A 378 11.11 11.50 -5.37
CA VAL A 378 9.91 10.65 -5.40
C VAL A 378 9.20 10.74 -4.07
N ILE A 379 7.94 11.13 -4.09
CA ILE A 379 7.07 11.13 -2.90
C ILE A 379 5.97 10.10 -3.13
N GLY A 380 5.71 9.30 -2.13
CA GLY A 380 4.62 8.35 -2.27
C GLY A 380 4.36 7.52 -1.04
N THR A 381 3.42 6.60 -1.21
CA THR A 381 3.06 5.65 -0.17
C THR A 381 4.00 4.44 -0.18
N ARG A 382 3.68 3.41 0.57
CA ARG A 382 4.47 2.18 0.71
C ARG A 382 5.15 1.69 -0.57
N SER A 383 4.43 1.67 -1.70
CA SER A 383 4.96 1.16 -2.97
C SER A 383 6.02 2.04 -3.62
N ALA A 384 6.12 3.31 -3.24
CA ALA A 384 7.15 4.23 -3.76
C ALA A 384 8.57 3.81 -3.35
N VAL A 385 8.71 2.92 -2.36
CA VAL A 385 9.99 2.32 -2.00
C VAL A 385 10.65 1.56 -3.17
N PHE A 386 9.89 1.17 -4.19
CA PHE A 386 10.40 0.49 -5.39
C PHE A 386 10.72 1.43 -6.57
N ALA A 387 10.56 2.73 -6.41
CA ALA A 387 10.81 3.70 -7.48
C ALA A 387 12.21 3.53 -8.09
N PRO A 388 12.33 3.45 -9.44
CA PRO A 388 13.60 3.22 -10.13
C PRO A 388 14.42 4.51 -10.27
N VAL A 389 14.70 5.17 -9.14
CA VAL A 389 15.52 6.38 -9.12
C VAL A 389 16.97 6.04 -9.47
N ARG A 390 17.65 6.96 -10.13
CA ARG A 390 19.10 6.88 -10.36
C ARG A 390 19.83 7.54 -9.20
N ASP A 391 21.00 7.03 -8.88
CA ASP A 391 21.93 7.62 -7.89
C ASP A 391 21.21 8.00 -6.58
N LEU A 392 20.62 7.00 -5.93
CA LEU A 392 19.88 7.15 -4.68
C LEU A 392 20.81 7.67 -3.57
N GLY A 393 20.49 8.81 -2.95
CA GLY A 393 21.26 9.43 -1.85
C GLY A 393 20.54 9.35 -0.50
N VAL A 394 19.21 9.46 -0.50
CA VAL A 394 18.44 9.43 0.74
C VAL A 394 17.08 8.77 0.56
N ILE A 395 16.70 7.97 1.54
CA ILE A 395 15.32 7.46 1.71
C ILE A 395 14.79 7.99 3.04
N ILE A 396 13.68 8.67 3.01
CA ILE A 396 13.01 9.21 4.20
C ILE A 396 11.69 8.45 4.38
N ILE A 397 11.44 7.93 5.58
CA ILE A 397 10.17 7.31 5.96
C ILE A 397 9.57 8.15 7.07
N ASP A 398 8.55 8.92 6.75
CA ASP A 398 7.82 9.71 7.74
C ASP A 398 6.75 8.85 8.42
N GLU A 399 6.49 9.11 9.72
CA GLU A 399 5.63 8.29 10.57
C GLU A 399 5.96 6.78 10.43
N GLU A 400 7.25 6.41 10.60
CA GLU A 400 7.80 5.09 10.28
C GLU A 400 7.13 3.93 11.03
N GLN A 401 6.46 4.23 12.16
CA GLN A 401 5.68 3.29 12.97
C GLN A 401 4.34 2.92 12.35
N ASP A 402 3.93 3.60 11.25
CA ASP A 402 2.61 3.37 10.66
C ASP A 402 2.48 1.96 10.06
N GLY A 403 1.41 1.23 10.43
CA GLY A 403 1.12 -0.10 9.92
C GLY A 403 0.89 -0.15 8.39
N ALA A 404 0.57 0.98 7.74
CA ALA A 404 0.39 1.04 6.29
C ALA A 404 1.65 0.67 5.49
N TYR A 405 2.83 0.72 6.13
CA TYR A 405 4.09 0.30 5.51
C TYR A 405 4.27 -1.22 5.41
N LYS A 406 3.43 -2.02 6.07
CA LYS A 406 3.38 -3.49 5.91
C LYS A 406 2.42 -3.85 4.78
N SER A 407 2.84 -4.75 3.87
CA SER A 407 1.98 -5.29 2.82
C SER A 407 1.24 -6.53 3.30
N GLU A 408 -0.08 -6.54 3.16
CA GLU A 408 -0.93 -7.70 3.46
C GLU A 408 -0.97 -8.71 2.30
N GLN A 409 -0.65 -8.27 1.08
CA GLN A 409 -0.62 -9.09 -0.13
C GLN A 409 0.80 -9.53 -0.48
N SER A 410 0.93 -10.63 -1.24
CA SER A 410 2.22 -11.07 -1.76
C SER A 410 2.83 -10.05 -2.73
N PRO A 411 4.12 -9.75 -2.55
CA PRO A 411 5.02 -10.08 -1.44
C PRO A 411 4.65 -9.31 -0.17
N ARG A 412 4.66 -9.99 0.98
CA ARG A 412 4.28 -9.40 2.27
C ARG A 412 5.45 -8.64 2.90
N TYR A 413 5.97 -7.64 2.19
CA TYR A 413 7.11 -6.84 2.63
C TYR A 413 6.70 -5.74 3.62
N HIS A 414 7.67 -5.28 4.40
CA HIS A 414 7.61 -4.01 5.12
C HIS A 414 8.50 -3.01 4.41
N ALA A 415 7.98 -1.81 4.09
CA ALA A 415 8.72 -0.81 3.32
C ALA A 415 10.03 -0.38 4.00
N ARG A 416 10.07 -0.34 5.34
CA ARG A 416 11.29 -0.05 6.11
C ARG A 416 12.40 -1.06 5.82
N ASP A 417 12.09 -2.34 5.71
CA ASP A 417 13.10 -3.37 5.46
C ASP A 417 13.61 -3.33 4.02
N VAL A 418 12.72 -3.04 3.06
CA VAL A 418 13.10 -2.78 1.67
C VAL A 418 13.97 -1.53 1.57
N ALA A 419 13.59 -0.44 2.26
CA ALA A 419 14.37 0.80 2.30
C ALA A 419 15.77 0.59 2.90
N LYS A 420 15.89 -0.19 3.99
CA LYS A 420 17.19 -0.58 4.56
C LYS A 420 18.07 -1.32 3.54
N TYR A 421 17.49 -2.29 2.84
CA TYR A 421 18.22 -3.02 1.81
C TYR A 421 18.69 -2.10 0.68
N ARG A 422 17.79 -1.23 0.18
CA ARG A 422 18.13 -0.28 -0.88
C ARG A 422 19.20 0.73 -0.46
N ALA A 423 19.08 1.27 0.76
CA ALA A 423 20.08 2.17 1.31
C ALA A 423 21.46 1.52 1.36
N VAL A 424 21.53 0.25 1.78
CA VAL A 424 22.80 -0.53 1.79
C VAL A 424 23.36 -0.76 0.38
N GLN A 425 22.48 -1.01 -0.62
CA GLN A 425 22.94 -1.24 -1.99
C GLN A 425 23.43 0.02 -2.71
N ALA A 426 22.98 1.20 -2.27
CA ALA A 426 23.24 2.49 -2.89
C ALA A 426 24.19 3.39 -2.07
N ASP A 427 24.73 2.91 -0.96
CA ASP A 427 25.48 3.72 0.02
C ASP A 427 24.72 5.02 0.38
N ALA A 428 23.41 4.89 0.64
CA ALA A 428 22.51 5.99 0.88
C ALA A 428 22.15 6.11 2.36
N LEU A 429 21.67 7.30 2.76
CA LEU A 429 21.11 7.55 4.09
C LEU A 429 19.66 7.09 4.16
N LEU A 430 19.30 6.32 5.20
CA LEU A 430 17.92 6.05 5.58
C LEU A 430 17.53 6.88 6.80
N VAL A 431 16.56 7.79 6.64
CA VAL A 431 15.99 8.57 7.73
C VAL A 431 14.65 7.98 8.14
N LEU A 432 14.54 7.58 9.39
CA LEU A 432 13.29 7.11 10.02
C LEU A 432 12.74 8.26 10.87
N GLY A 433 11.64 8.86 10.43
CA GLY A 433 11.04 10.00 11.11
C GLY A 433 9.79 9.61 11.90
N SER A 434 9.71 10.02 13.16
CA SER A 434 8.54 9.73 14.00
C SER A 434 8.46 10.65 15.24
N ALA A 435 7.24 10.86 15.72
CA ALA A 435 6.98 11.39 17.05
C ALA A 435 6.85 10.27 18.10
N THR A 436 6.54 9.06 17.67
CA THR A 436 6.36 7.87 18.48
C THR A 436 6.99 6.69 17.71
N PRO A 437 8.34 6.60 17.70
CA PRO A 437 9.03 5.58 16.92
C PRO A 437 8.51 4.17 17.23
N SER A 438 8.56 3.26 16.24
CA SER A 438 8.26 1.87 16.52
C SER A 438 9.24 1.30 17.55
N VAL A 439 8.75 0.40 18.40
CA VAL A 439 9.59 -0.24 19.44
C VAL A 439 10.79 -0.92 18.80
N GLU A 440 10.61 -1.52 17.62
CA GLU A 440 11.70 -2.16 16.85
C GLU A 440 12.75 -1.14 16.39
N THR A 441 12.33 0.04 15.91
CA THR A 441 13.25 1.10 15.51
C THR A 441 13.99 1.68 16.70
N TYR A 442 13.27 2.02 17.77
CA TYR A 442 13.90 2.59 18.95
C TYR A 442 14.82 1.60 19.66
N TYR A 443 14.47 0.30 19.70
CA TYR A 443 15.36 -0.76 20.17
C TYR A 443 16.67 -0.80 19.36
N GLY A 444 16.58 -0.69 18.01
CA GLY A 444 17.78 -0.61 17.17
C GLY A 444 18.66 0.59 17.49
N ALA A 445 18.09 1.75 17.77
CA ALA A 445 18.80 2.96 18.18
C ALA A 445 19.45 2.79 19.55
N LYS A 446 18.75 2.24 20.55
CA LYS A 446 19.32 1.92 21.87
C LYS A 446 20.46 0.90 21.79
N GLN A 447 20.46 0.00 20.81
CA GLN A 447 21.57 -0.91 20.52
C GLN A 447 22.72 -0.25 19.73
N GLY A 448 22.67 1.05 19.50
CA GLY A 448 23.71 1.78 18.77
C GLY A 448 23.81 1.49 17.28
N LYS A 449 22.77 0.90 16.67
CA LYS A 449 22.78 0.60 15.23
C LYS A 449 22.73 1.84 14.36
N TYR A 450 22.17 2.94 14.87
CA TYR A 450 22.11 4.27 14.23
C TYR A 450 21.84 5.36 15.26
N PRO A 451 22.30 6.61 15.00
CA PRO A 451 22.11 7.76 15.88
C PRO A 451 20.64 8.19 15.94
N VAL A 452 20.32 8.91 17.04
CA VAL A 452 19.02 9.55 17.27
C VAL A 452 19.21 11.05 17.29
N PHE A 453 18.53 11.74 16.39
CA PHE A 453 18.42 13.18 16.36
C PHE A 453 17.08 13.59 16.95
N ARG A 454 17.08 14.49 17.96
CA ARG A 454 15.89 14.84 18.72
C ARG A 454 15.40 16.25 18.39
N LEU A 455 14.08 16.38 18.20
CA LEU A 455 13.39 17.66 18.09
C LEU A 455 12.35 17.72 19.22
N THR A 456 12.70 18.32 20.33
CA THR A 456 11.89 18.32 21.56
C THR A 456 10.90 19.49 21.63
N GLU A 457 11.11 20.51 20.82
CA GLU A 457 10.30 21.73 20.80
C GLU A 457 9.30 21.71 19.66
N ARG A 458 8.09 22.21 19.92
CA ARG A 458 7.12 22.48 18.87
C ARG A 458 7.52 23.73 18.09
N PHE A 459 7.27 23.72 16.79
CA PHE A 459 7.40 24.90 15.96
C PHE A 459 6.47 26.01 16.51
N LEU A 460 6.98 27.21 16.76
CA LEU A 460 6.31 28.34 17.41
C LEU A 460 6.18 28.29 18.94
N GLY A 461 6.85 27.37 19.65
CA GLY A 461 6.95 27.42 21.10
C GLY A 461 5.65 27.09 21.87
N ALA A 462 4.64 26.51 21.20
CA ALA A 462 3.41 26.09 21.86
C ALA A 462 3.67 24.96 22.88
N GLY A 463 3.15 25.10 24.11
CA GLY A 463 3.23 24.09 25.16
C GLY A 463 2.52 22.79 24.79
N LEU A 464 2.79 21.74 25.56
CA LEU A 464 2.02 20.51 25.47
C LEU A 464 0.60 20.74 26.02
N PRO A 465 -0.46 20.11 25.45
CA PRO A 465 -1.81 20.26 25.94
C PRO A 465 -2.00 19.65 27.33
N GLU A 466 -2.90 20.19 28.13
CA GLU A 466 -3.36 19.58 29.36
C GLU A 466 -4.19 18.34 29.05
N VAL A 467 -3.89 17.22 29.71
CA VAL A 467 -4.59 15.96 29.47
C VAL A 467 -5.32 15.49 30.71
N LEU A 468 -6.65 15.35 30.57
CA LEU A 468 -7.55 14.78 31.56
C LEU A 468 -7.83 13.32 31.21
N ILE A 469 -7.55 12.40 32.15
CA ILE A 469 -7.97 10.99 32.03
C ILE A 469 -9.31 10.85 32.72
N SER A 470 -10.37 10.58 31.96
CA SER A 470 -11.74 10.41 32.44
C SER A 470 -12.03 8.92 32.71
N ASP A 471 -12.29 8.59 34.00
CA ASP A 471 -12.62 7.23 34.44
C ASP A 471 -14.09 6.89 34.15
N MET A 472 -14.32 6.14 33.07
CA MET A 472 -15.66 5.73 32.67
C MET A 472 -16.34 4.76 33.64
N ARG A 473 -15.57 4.04 34.49
CA ARG A 473 -16.13 3.12 35.50
C ARG A 473 -16.96 3.88 36.55
N GLY A 474 -16.50 5.08 36.95
CA GLY A 474 -17.21 5.93 37.88
C GLY A 474 -18.58 6.36 37.34
N GLN A 475 -18.69 6.62 36.07
CA GLN A 475 -19.93 7.01 35.41
C GLN A 475 -20.91 5.83 35.33
N THR A 476 -20.45 4.64 34.97
CA THR A 476 -21.24 3.43 34.96
C THR A 476 -21.80 3.12 36.36
N ARG A 477 -20.97 3.25 37.39
CA ARG A 477 -21.41 3.08 38.80
C ARG A 477 -22.45 4.11 39.24
N ALA A 478 -22.40 5.32 38.67
CA ALA A 478 -23.40 6.38 38.92
C ALA A 478 -24.67 6.23 38.06
N GLY A 479 -24.82 5.12 37.32
CA GLY A 479 -25.98 4.84 36.44
C GLY A 479 -26.04 5.71 35.17
N ARG A 480 -24.97 6.40 34.81
CA ARG A 480 -24.88 7.16 33.56
C ARG A 480 -24.49 6.23 32.41
N SER A 481 -25.38 6.18 31.41
CA SER A 481 -25.16 5.46 30.16
C SER A 481 -24.86 6.47 29.05
N GLY A 482 -23.99 6.10 28.12
CA GLY A 482 -23.63 6.93 26.95
C GLY A 482 -22.14 6.84 26.62
N VAL A 483 -21.79 7.35 25.46
CA VAL A 483 -20.40 7.38 24.96
C VAL A 483 -19.68 8.63 25.47
N ILE A 484 -20.39 9.73 25.62
CA ILE A 484 -19.86 11.01 26.10
C ILE A 484 -19.90 11.04 27.61
N GLY A 485 -18.73 10.99 28.22
CA GLY A 485 -18.59 11.07 29.66
C GLY A 485 -18.73 12.50 30.22
N ALA A 486 -19.05 12.63 31.54
CA ALA A 486 -19.30 13.92 32.18
C ALA A 486 -18.12 14.91 32.06
N ASP A 487 -16.89 14.42 32.14
CA ASP A 487 -15.71 15.27 31.98
C ASP A 487 -15.61 15.82 30.57
N LEU A 488 -15.79 14.96 29.55
CA LEU A 488 -15.76 15.37 28.15
C LEU A 488 -16.93 16.31 27.82
N GLU A 489 -18.13 16.04 28.34
CA GLU A 489 -19.31 16.89 28.20
C GLU A 489 -19.04 18.30 28.71
N ARG A 490 -18.45 18.43 29.92
CA ARG A 490 -18.09 19.72 30.51
C ARG A 490 -17.07 20.49 29.65
N GLU A 491 -16.01 19.79 29.18
CA GLU A 491 -14.98 20.43 28.34
C GLU A 491 -15.51 20.81 26.95
N LEU A 492 -16.47 20.04 26.41
CA LEU A 492 -17.16 20.38 25.15
C LEU A 492 -18.00 21.65 25.32
N LEU A 493 -18.80 21.77 26.39
CA LEU A 493 -19.57 22.96 26.68
C LEU A 493 -18.68 24.19 26.77
N ASP A 494 -17.61 24.14 27.58
CA ASP A 494 -16.66 25.27 27.72
C ASP A 494 -16.01 25.63 26.36
N THR A 495 -15.70 24.64 25.52
CA THR A 495 -15.08 24.86 24.21
C THR A 495 -16.05 25.54 23.24
N LEU A 496 -17.30 25.07 23.18
CA LEU A 496 -18.33 25.61 22.29
C LEU A 496 -18.76 27.00 22.73
N ASP A 497 -18.92 27.25 24.05
CA ASP A 497 -19.26 28.57 24.61
C ASP A 497 -18.19 29.62 24.27
N ARG A 498 -16.92 29.20 24.12
CA ARG A 498 -15.83 30.10 23.69
C ARG A 498 -15.75 30.25 22.16
N GLY A 499 -16.66 29.65 21.40
CA GLY A 499 -16.64 29.69 19.94
C GLY A 499 -15.43 28.96 19.34
N ARG A 500 -14.89 27.97 20.07
CA ARG A 500 -13.77 27.13 19.62
C ARG A 500 -14.26 25.81 19.07
N GLN A 501 -13.34 25.10 18.39
CA GLN A 501 -13.62 23.81 17.76
C GLN A 501 -13.08 22.64 18.57
N ALA A 502 -13.75 21.49 18.46
CA ALA A 502 -13.33 20.25 19.07
C ALA A 502 -13.12 19.14 18.01
N ILE A 503 -12.14 18.25 18.26
CA ILE A 503 -11.99 17.00 17.53
C ILE A 503 -12.29 15.83 18.46
N LEU A 504 -13.23 14.97 18.06
CA LEU A 504 -13.56 13.75 18.77
C LEU A 504 -13.06 12.55 17.97
N PHE A 505 -12.20 11.78 18.57
CA PHE A 505 -11.57 10.63 17.99
C PHE A 505 -12.16 9.33 18.52
N LEU A 506 -12.66 8.49 17.61
CA LEU A 506 -13.13 7.15 17.90
C LEU A 506 -12.24 6.12 17.19
N ASN A 507 -11.59 5.24 17.96
CA ASN A 507 -10.75 4.22 17.36
C ASN A 507 -11.58 3.02 16.91
N ARG A 508 -11.99 3.01 15.62
CA ARG A 508 -12.79 1.93 15.02
C ARG A 508 -12.03 1.28 13.86
N ARG A 509 -10.90 0.65 14.11
CA ARG A 509 -10.29 -0.23 13.11
C ARG A 509 -10.15 -1.64 13.67
N GLY A 510 -10.64 -2.61 12.89
CA GLY A 510 -10.52 -4.04 13.14
C GLY A 510 -11.82 -4.69 13.65
N ASN A 511 -11.99 -5.96 13.30
CA ASN A 511 -13.07 -6.82 13.79
C ASN A 511 -12.79 -7.36 15.21
N SER A 512 -11.81 -6.81 15.92
CA SER A 512 -11.44 -7.24 17.27
C SER A 512 -12.49 -6.78 18.25
N ARG A 513 -13.38 -7.68 18.63
CA ARG A 513 -14.37 -7.43 19.68
C ARG A 513 -13.70 -7.65 21.03
N VAL A 514 -13.36 -6.59 21.70
CA VAL A 514 -12.90 -6.62 23.07
C VAL A 514 -14.14 -6.76 23.96
N ILE A 515 -14.11 -7.68 24.93
CA ILE A 515 -15.09 -7.73 26.00
C ILE A 515 -14.43 -7.30 27.29
N GLY A 516 -15.12 -6.51 28.08
CA GLY A 516 -14.61 -6.06 29.37
C GLY A 516 -15.73 -5.66 30.31
N CYS A 517 -15.42 -5.43 31.57
CA CYS A 517 -16.34 -5.00 32.59
C CYS A 517 -16.34 -3.48 32.74
N ALA A 518 -17.46 -2.84 32.51
CA ALA A 518 -17.62 -1.40 32.67
C ALA A 518 -17.54 -0.93 34.13
N MET A 519 -17.72 -1.85 35.09
CA MET A 519 -17.69 -1.53 36.53
C MET A 519 -16.27 -1.56 37.12
N CYS A 520 -15.41 -2.48 36.69
CA CYS A 520 -14.06 -2.66 37.26
C CYS A 520 -12.92 -2.58 36.24
N GLY A 521 -13.19 -2.61 34.92
CA GLY A 521 -12.17 -2.59 33.89
C GLY A 521 -11.56 -3.96 33.57
N TRP A 522 -12.09 -5.08 34.11
CA TRP A 522 -11.59 -6.40 33.79
C TRP A 522 -11.75 -6.73 32.30
N VAL A 523 -10.70 -7.35 31.73
CA VAL A 523 -10.66 -7.89 30.36
C VAL A 523 -10.13 -9.32 30.41
N PRO A 524 -10.65 -10.29 29.63
CA PRO A 524 -10.19 -11.66 29.64
C PRO A 524 -8.78 -11.81 29.05
N GLU A 525 -7.88 -12.47 29.79
CA GLU A 525 -6.53 -12.81 29.34
C GLU A 525 -6.39 -14.30 29.12
N CYS A 526 -5.55 -14.67 28.14
CA CYS A 526 -5.26 -16.06 27.84
C CYS A 526 -4.34 -16.67 28.91
N PRO A 527 -4.74 -17.80 29.57
CA PRO A 527 -3.94 -18.40 30.64
C PRO A 527 -2.60 -18.99 30.14
N HIS A 528 -2.45 -19.21 28.81
CA HIS A 528 -1.23 -19.80 28.23
C HIS A 528 -0.30 -18.77 27.58
N CYS A 529 -0.86 -17.64 27.10
CA CYS A 529 -0.11 -16.66 26.32
C CYS A 529 0.03 -15.30 27.03
N SER A 530 -0.69 -15.07 28.13
CA SER A 530 -0.75 -13.80 28.87
C SER A 530 -1.05 -12.61 27.93
N THR A 531 -1.93 -12.83 26.95
CA THR A 531 -2.42 -11.83 25.99
C THR A 531 -3.93 -11.73 26.09
N ASN A 532 -4.48 -10.59 25.75
CA ASN A 532 -5.92 -10.41 25.71
C ASN A 532 -6.59 -11.38 24.73
N MET A 533 -7.84 -11.74 25.00
CA MET A 533 -8.62 -12.65 24.17
C MET A 533 -9.67 -11.88 23.37
N THR A 534 -9.95 -12.34 22.15
CA THR A 534 -10.99 -11.76 21.29
C THR A 534 -12.34 -12.41 21.56
N TYR A 535 -13.39 -11.63 21.77
CA TYR A 535 -14.74 -12.12 22.01
C TYR A 535 -15.47 -12.44 20.70
N HIS A 536 -16.05 -13.63 20.64
CA HIS A 536 -16.87 -14.11 19.53
C HIS A 536 -18.33 -14.22 19.97
N SER A 537 -19.13 -13.22 19.62
CA SER A 537 -20.54 -13.13 20.05
C SER A 537 -21.38 -14.33 19.59
N ALA A 538 -21.14 -14.89 18.40
CA ALA A 538 -21.86 -16.06 17.88
C ALA A 538 -21.68 -17.33 18.75
N SER A 539 -20.55 -17.47 19.43
CA SER A 539 -20.25 -18.61 20.29
C SER A 539 -20.32 -18.28 21.79
N GLY A 540 -20.42 -17.02 22.17
CA GLY A 540 -20.38 -16.52 23.54
C GLY A 540 -19.02 -16.81 24.25
N ARG A 541 -17.93 -16.91 23.47
CA ARG A 541 -16.60 -17.28 23.97
C ARG A 541 -15.57 -16.21 23.66
N ALA A 542 -14.64 -16.02 24.57
CA ALA A 542 -13.40 -15.32 24.31
C ALA A 542 -12.32 -16.31 23.88
N MET A 543 -11.60 -16.03 22.78
CA MET A 543 -10.63 -16.94 22.16
C MET A 543 -9.27 -16.28 22.01
N CYS A 544 -8.23 -17.07 22.24
CA CYS A 544 -6.86 -16.67 21.96
C CYS A 544 -6.47 -17.11 20.54
N HIS A 545 -6.23 -16.15 19.63
CA HIS A 545 -5.82 -16.43 18.25
C HIS A 545 -4.34 -16.84 18.11
N TYR A 546 -3.54 -16.81 19.18
CA TYR A 546 -2.17 -17.34 19.17
C TYR A 546 -2.12 -18.85 19.41
N CYS A 547 -2.85 -19.36 20.40
CA CYS A 547 -2.79 -20.77 20.82
C CYS A 547 -4.09 -21.54 20.62
N GLY A 548 -5.21 -20.88 20.34
CA GLY A 548 -6.54 -21.49 20.20
C GLY A 548 -7.30 -21.71 21.51
N ALA A 549 -6.75 -21.36 22.69
CA ALA A 549 -7.45 -21.45 23.96
C ALA A 549 -8.72 -20.61 23.95
N SER A 550 -9.80 -21.09 24.58
CA SER A 550 -11.06 -20.37 24.68
C SER A 550 -11.72 -20.50 26.03
N ILE A 551 -12.33 -19.42 26.52
CA ILE A 551 -13.11 -19.37 27.75
C ILE A 551 -14.55 -18.95 27.45
N LYS A 552 -15.52 -19.50 28.18
CA LYS A 552 -16.93 -19.11 28.07
C LYS A 552 -17.16 -17.84 28.89
N ILE A 553 -17.89 -16.87 28.33
CA ILE A 553 -18.31 -15.68 29.05
C ILE A 553 -19.73 -15.88 29.57
N THR A 554 -19.93 -15.70 30.88
CA THR A 554 -21.18 -16.06 31.59
C THR A 554 -22.14 -14.87 31.77
N GLY A 555 -21.85 -13.72 31.18
CA GLY A 555 -22.70 -12.52 31.31
C GLY A 555 -22.41 -11.69 32.57
N THR A 556 -21.70 -12.26 33.56
CA THR A 556 -21.25 -11.56 34.77
C THR A 556 -19.72 -11.48 34.83
N CYS A 557 -19.20 -10.40 35.39
CA CYS A 557 -17.75 -10.23 35.53
C CYS A 557 -17.20 -11.21 36.57
N PRO A 558 -16.16 -12.02 36.28
CA PRO A 558 -15.59 -12.96 37.22
C PRO A 558 -14.81 -12.29 38.37
N VAL A 559 -14.50 -11.01 38.25
CA VAL A 559 -13.72 -10.26 39.30
C VAL A 559 -14.61 -9.52 40.26
N CYS A 560 -15.62 -8.78 39.79
CA CYS A 560 -16.48 -7.95 40.66
C CYS A 560 -17.93 -8.41 40.72
N GLY A 561 -18.34 -9.43 39.96
CA GLY A 561 -19.72 -9.91 39.87
C GLY A 561 -20.68 -8.98 39.12
N GLY A 562 -20.22 -7.85 38.60
CA GLY A 562 -21.08 -6.90 37.85
C GLY A 562 -21.60 -7.48 36.55
N GLU A 563 -22.78 -7.06 36.15
CA GLU A 563 -23.47 -7.51 34.92
C GLU A 563 -23.20 -6.60 33.72
N GLU A 564 -22.61 -5.42 33.95
CA GLU A 564 -22.32 -4.43 32.91
C GLU A 564 -21.03 -4.81 32.14
N LEU A 565 -21.19 -5.72 31.17
CA LEU A 565 -20.12 -6.11 30.26
C LEU A 565 -20.25 -5.34 28.96
N PHE A 566 -19.22 -4.58 28.54
CA PHE A 566 -19.18 -3.99 27.21
C PHE A 566 -18.58 -4.95 26.20
N THR A 567 -19.21 -5.08 25.04
CA THR A 567 -18.79 -5.98 23.96
C THR A 567 -18.59 -5.27 22.62
N GLU A 568 -19.13 -4.06 22.51
CA GLU A 568 -19.14 -3.30 21.26
C GLU A 568 -18.71 -1.86 21.48
N THR A 569 -17.83 -1.38 20.61
CA THR A 569 -17.56 0.05 20.49
C THR A 569 -18.73 0.70 19.76
N PRO A 570 -19.27 1.79 20.27
CA PRO A 570 -20.30 2.56 19.57
C PRO A 570 -19.79 2.99 18.19
N GLY A 571 -20.64 2.91 17.18
CA GLY A 571 -20.33 3.46 15.87
C GLY A 571 -20.30 4.98 15.86
N THR A 572 -19.60 5.59 14.91
CA THR A 572 -19.57 7.05 14.71
C THR A 572 -20.97 7.65 14.58
N GLN A 573 -21.92 6.92 13.98
CA GLN A 573 -23.33 7.33 13.88
C GLN A 573 -24.02 7.49 15.24
N ARG A 574 -23.79 6.54 16.15
CA ARG A 574 -24.34 6.61 17.51
C ARG A 574 -23.75 7.77 18.30
N VAL A 575 -22.46 8.01 18.14
CA VAL A 575 -21.80 9.17 18.78
C VAL A 575 -22.32 10.48 18.21
N GLU A 576 -22.49 10.58 16.90
CA GLU A 576 -23.08 11.74 16.23
C GLU A 576 -24.50 12.03 16.72
N GLN A 577 -25.33 10.98 16.87
CA GLN A 577 -26.66 11.11 17.41
C GLN A 577 -26.63 11.62 18.87
N GLU A 578 -25.80 11.05 19.74
CA GLU A 578 -25.66 11.47 21.13
C GLU A 578 -25.15 12.92 21.24
N LEU A 579 -24.25 13.35 20.35
CA LEU A 579 -23.79 14.73 20.27
C LEU A 579 -24.91 15.69 19.88
N ASN A 580 -25.70 15.37 18.86
CA ASN A 580 -26.82 16.20 18.41
C ASN A 580 -27.94 16.30 19.48
N GLU A 581 -28.15 15.23 20.29
CA GLU A 581 -29.12 15.25 21.40
C GLU A 581 -28.61 16.14 22.57
N ARG A 582 -27.34 16.10 22.90
CA ARG A 582 -26.75 16.85 24.03
C ARG A 582 -26.36 18.28 23.68
N PHE A 583 -26.00 18.52 22.43
CA PHE A 583 -25.50 19.81 21.91
C PHE A 583 -26.26 20.19 20.63
N PRO A 584 -27.57 20.49 20.73
CA PRO A 584 -28.44 20.73 19.55
C PRO A 584 -28.00 21.91 18.69
N ASP A 585 -27.30 22.88 19.27
CA ASP A 585 -26.83 24.08 18.57
C ASP A 585 -25.44 23.88 17.92
N ALA A 586 -24.74 22.77 18.20
CA ALA A 586 -23.42 22.48 17.66
C ALA A 586 -23.52 21.78 16.31
N ARG A 587 -22.72 22.25 15.35
CA ARG A 587 -22.61 21.66 14.01
C ARG A 587 -21.59 20.50 14.04
N VAL A 588 -22.07 19.28 13.99
CA VAL A 588 -21.23 18.08 14.01
C VAL A 588 -20.88 17.66 12.58
N LEU A 589 -19.60 17.52 12.26
CA LEU A 589 -19.09 16.99 11.00
C LEU A 589 -18.52 15.60 11.22
N ARG A 590 -19.13 14.58 10.60
CA ARG A 590 -18.67 13.19 10.71
C ARG A 590 -17.76 12.78 9.55
N MET A 591 -16.65 12.12 9.90
CA MET A 591 -15.62 11.69 8.97
C MET A 591 -15.25 10.23 9.20
N ASP A 592 -15.84 9.34 8.41
CA ASP A 592 -15.60 7.91 8.44
C ASP A 592 -15.54 7.30 7.02
N ALA A 593 -15.32 5.98 6.95
CA ALA A 593 -15.21 5.30 5.65
C ALA A 593 -16.48 5.42 4.79
N ASP A 594 -17.66 5.54 5.42
CA ASP A 594 -18.94 5.60 4.70
C ASP A 594 -19.15 6.98 4.06
N THR A 595 -18.65 8.05 4.71
CA THR A 595 -18.77 9.44 4.22
C THR A 595 -17.70 9.78 3.17
N MET A 596 -16.69 8.92 2.97
CA MET A 596 -15.48 9.18 2.18
C MET A 596 -15.41 8.47 0.83
N ASN A 597 -16.53 7.90 0.35
CA ASN A 597 -16.56 7.06 -0.86
C ASN A 597 -16.36 7.82 -2.19
N THR A 598 -16.30 9.15 -2.20
CA THR A 598 -16.11 9.93 -3.42
C THR A 598 -14.73 10.60 -3.49
N LYS A 599 -14.15 10.62 -4.68
CA LYS A 599 -12.85 11.29 -4.92
C LYS A 599 -12.94 12.77 -4.52
N GLY A 600 -12.07 13.23 -3.60
CA GLY A 600 -12.04 14.61 -3.12
C GLY A 600 -13.01 14.93 -1.96
N ALA A 601 -13.80 13.97 -1.45
CA ALA A 601 -14.67 14.18 -0.27
C ALA A 601 -13.85 14.57 0.97
N HIS A 602 -12.70 13.93 1.15
CA HIS A 602 -11.76 14.22 2.24
C HIS A 602 -11.34 15.70 2.28
N GLU A 603 -10.92 16.24 1.14
CA GLU A 603 -10.45 17.62 1.03
C GLU A 603 -11.57 18.64 1.27
N LYS A 604 -12.77 18.34 0.78
CA LYS A 604 -13.95 19.20 0.97
C LYS A 604 -14.35 19.29 2.45
N LEU A 605 -14.43 18.14 3.14
CA LEU A 605 -14.81 18.08 4.55
C LEU A 605 -13.77 18.79 5.43
N PHE A 606 -12.49 18.59 5.18
CA PHE A 606 -11.43 19.28 5.90
C PHE A 606 -11.44 20.78 5.66
N SER A 607 -11.64 21.21 4.43
CA SER A 607 -11.72 22.64 4.11
C SER A 607 -12.95 23.30 4.77
N ALA A 608 -14.07 22.61 4.86
CA ALA A 608 -15.27 23.08 5.55
C ALA A 608 -15.01 23.25 7.06
N PHE A 609 -14.39 22.25 7.70
CA PHE A 609 -14.03 22.36 9.12
C PHE A 609 -13.00 23.48 9.37
N ALA A 610 -11.97 23.60 8.53
CA ALA A 610 -10.98 24.68 8.64
C ALA A 610 -11.56 26.08 8.48
N ARG A 611 -12.63 26.24 7.68
CA ARG A 611 -13.37 27.52 7.55
C ARG A 611 -14.34 27.82 8.69
N GLY A 612 -14.47 26.91 9.68
CA GLY A 612 -15.40 27.07 10.80
C GLY A 612 -16.86 26.77 10.45
N GLU A 613 -17.12 25.99 9.38
CA GLU A 613 -18.46 25.56 8.99
C GLU A 613 -19.03 24.45 9.92
N ALA A 614 -18.19 23.87 10.77
CA ALA A 614 -18.56 22.93 11.82
C ALA A 614 -17.78 23.20 13.11
N ASP A 615 -18.37 22.84 14.25
CA ASP A 615 -17.85 23.09 15.58
C ASP A 615 -17.18 21.84 16.17
N ILE A 616 -17.71 20.68 15.83
CA ILE A 616 -17.18 19.38 16.28
C ILE A 616 -16.85 18.51 15.05
N LEU A 617 -15.59 18.07 14.95
CA LEU A 617 -15.17 17.07 13.98
C LEU A 617 -15.13 15.70 14.67
N LEU A 618 -16.05 14.81 14.33
CA LEU A 618 -16.07 13.42 14.79
C LEU A 618 -15.48 12.50 13.73
N GLY A 619 -14.47 11.74 14.08
CA GLY A 619 -13.90 10.82 13.11
C GLY A 619 -13.05 9.70 13.67
N THR A 620 -12.60 8.83 12.75
CA THR A 620 -11.68 7.75 13.05
C THR A 620 -10.23 8.17 12.76
N GLN A 621 -9.31 7.24 12.52
CA GLN A 621 -7.89 7.53 12.30
C GLN A 621 -7.56 8.60 11.24
N MET A 622 -8.52 8.96 10.39
CA MET A 622 -8.32 10.01 9.38
C MET A 622 -8.16 11.41 9.99
N VAL A 623 -8.78 11.68 11.14
CA VAL A 623 -8.67 12.99 11.82
C VAL A 623 -7.36 13.16 12.61
N THR A 624 -6.57 12.07 12.76
CA THR A 624 -5.33 12.12 13.56
C THR A 624 -4.11 12.56 12.77
N LYS A 625 -4.16 12.60 11.43
CA LYS A 625 -2.99 12.80 10.57
C LYS A 625 -3.13 13.97 9.59
N GLY A 626 -2.03 14.67 9.38
CA GLY A 626 -1.80 15.52 8.20
C GLY A 626 -2.38 16.93 8.21
N LEU A 627 -3.17 17.37 9.22
CA LEU A 627 -3.81 18.68 9.20
C LEU A 627 -3.63 19.47 10.48
N ASP A 628 -3.51 20.75 10.30
CA ASP A 628 -3.37 21.74 11.36
C ASP A 628 -4.61 22.64 11.37
N PHE A 629 -5.36 22.62 12.46
CA PHE A 629 -6.54 23.48 12.66
C PHE A 629 -6.26 24.50 13.75
N GLU A 630 -6.25 25.75 13.39
CA GLU A 630 -5.88 26.85 14.29
C GLU A 630 -6.90 27.04 15.44
N ASN A 631 -8.16 26.68 15.20
CA ASN A 631 -9.28 26.92 16.14
C ASN A 631 -9.59 25.72 17.05
N VAL A 632 -8.86 24.58 16.88
CA VAL A 632 -9.09 23.41 17.70
C VAL A 632 -8.37 23.55 19.03
N THR A 633 -9.13 23.67 20.12
CA THR A 633 -8.62 23.77 21.49
C THR A 633 -8.89 22.53 22.33
N LEU A 634 -9.89 21.70 21.94
CA LEU A 634 -10.25 20.46 22.63
C LEU A 634 -10.10 19.24 21.73
N VAL A 635 -9.53 18.18 22.30
CA VAL A 635 -9.49 16.86 21.66
C VAL A 635 -10.03 15.80 22.61
N GLY A 636 -11.01 15.02 22.17
CA GLY A 636 -11.58 13.90 22.93
C GLY A 636 -11.22 12.55 22.32
N VAL A 637 -10.63 11.64 23.10
CA VAL A 637 -10.45 10.22 22.76
C VAL A 637 -11.59 9.44 23.43
N LEU A 638 -12.53 8.94 22.62
CA LEU A 638 -13.80 8.39 23.13
C LEU A 638 -13.68 6.97 23.69
N ASP A 639 -12.77 6.16 23.15
CA ASP A 639 -12.58 4.77 23.55
C ASP A 639 -11.09 4.38 23.36
N ALA A 640 -10.31 4.52 24.42
CA ALA A 640 -8.89 4.15 24.42
C ALA A 640 -8.69 2.63 24.59
N ASP A 641 -9.66 1.94 25.19
CA ASP A 641 -9.54 0.54 25.61
C ASP A 641 -9.59 -0.44 24.43
N GLN A 642 -10.33 -0.16 23.38
CA GLN A 642 -10.45 -1.02 22.19
C GLN A 642 -9.10 -1.33 21.54
N SER A 643 -8.28 -0.33 21.32
CA SER A 643 -6.94 -0.53 20.74
C SER A 643 -5.98 -1.13 21.73
N LEU A 644 -6.12 -0.79 23.02
CA LEU A 644 -5.25 -1.24 24.10
C LEU A 644 -5.35 -2.75 24.31
N TYR A 645 -6.57 -3.29 24.21
CA TYR A 645 -6.86 -4.69 24.46
C TYR A 645 -7.05 -5.53 23.20
N ALA A 646 -6.74 -4.97 22.03
CA ALA A 646 -6.69 -5.75 20.79
C ALA A 646 -5.66 -6.88 20.91
N GLN A 647 -5.96 -8.04 20.36
CA GLN A 647 -5.08 -9.19 20.40
C GLN A 647 -3.97 -9.08 19.32
N ASP A 648 -3.07 -8.14 19.52
CA ASP A 648 -1.87 -7.91 18.72
C ASP A 648 -0.74 -7.48 19.65
N TYR A 649 0.46 -8.00 19.46
CA TYR A 649 1.62 -7.61 20.30
C TYR A 649 1.96 -6.12 20.17
N ARG A 650 1.49 -5.44 19.11
CA ARG A 650 1.62 -3.99 18.89
C ARG A 650 0.45 -3.18 19.47
N ALA A 651 -0.55 -3.80 20.08
CA ALA A 651 -1.75 -3.10 20.55
C ALA A 651 -1.42 -1.93 21.48
N ARG A 652 -0.55 -2.15 22.43
CA ARG A 652 -0.07 -1.12 23.39
C ARG A 652 0.67 0.01 22.70
N GLU A 653 1.60 -0.32 21.80
CA GLU A 653 2.35 0.64 20.98
C GLU A 653 1.43 1.48 20.10
N ARG A 654 0.48 0.86 19.41
CA ARG A 654 -0.51 1.57 18.59
C ARG A 654 -1.38 2.50 19.42
N THR A 655 -1.81 2.06 20.61
CA THR A 655 -2.62 2.88 21.52
C THR A 655 -1.83 4.09 22.00
N PHE A 656 -0.60 3.90 22.42
CA PHE A 656 0.29 4.99 22.81
C PHE A 656 0.46 5.99 21.66
N SER A 657 0.81 5.51 20.48
CA SER A 657 1.03 6.34 19.29
C SER A 657 -0.24 7.13 18.89
N LEU A 658 -1.39 6.46 18.87
CA LEU A 658 -2.67 7.09 18.54
C LEU A 658 -3.03 8.20 19.52
N ILE A 659 -2.99 7.92 20.82
CA ILE A 659 -3.31 8.91 21.86
C ILE A 659 -2.36 10.11 21.74
N THR A 660 -1.05 9.86 21.66
CA THR A 660 -0.04 10.92 21.53
C THR A 660 -0.25 11.78 20.29
N GLN A 661 -0.56 11.17 19.14
CA GLN A 661 -0.83 11.90 17.90
C GLN A 661 -2.10 12.74 17.98
N VAL A 662 -3.18 12.21 18.56
CA VAL A 662 -4.48 12.88 18.72
C VAL A 662 -4.35 14.02 19.72
N VAL A 663 -3.80 13.77 20.88
CA VAL A 663 -3.52 14.78 21.91
C VAL A 663 -2.65 15.90 21.35
N GLY A 664 -1.67 15.56 20.54
CA GLY A 664 -0.78 16.51 19.87
C GLY A 664 -1.48 17.47 18.90
N ARG A 665 -2.79 17.31 18.61
CA ARG A 665 -3.58 18.23 17.76
C ARG A 665 -4.17 19.39 18.51
N ALA A 666 -4.33 19.29 19.84
CA ALA A 666 -4.88 20.37 20.64
C ALA A 666 -3.88 21.51 20.84
N GLY A 667 -4.34 22.76 20.71
CA GLY A 667 -3.63 23.98 21.08
C GLY A 667 -2.29 24.22 20.37
N ARG A 668 -2.32 24.77 19.14
CA ARG A 668 -1.05 24.97 18.39
C ARG A 668 -0.58 26.41 18.27
N ARG A 669 -1.43 27.42 18.48
CA ARG A 669 -1.03 28.83 18.26
C ARG A 669 -1.16 29.74 19.48
N PHE A 670 -2.29 29.80 20.16
CA PHE A 670 -2.56 30.86 21.12
C PHE A 670 -3.16 30.41 22.45
N ASP A 671 -3.80 29.24 22.50
CA ASP A 671 -4.44 28.73 23.71
C ASP A 671 -3.79 27.43 24.14
N THR A 672 -3.67 27.19 25.43
CA THR A 672 -3.29 25.90 25.98
C THR A 672 -4.36 24.87 25.55
N GLY A 673 -3.97 23.95 24.70
CA GLY A 673 -4.89 22.89 24.26
C GLY A 673 -5.26 21.95 25.39
N ARG A 674 -6.46 21.39 25.33
CA ARG A 674 -6.93 20.39 26.27
C ARG A 674 -7.24 19.09 25.56
N ALA A 675 -7.00 17.97 26.25
CA ALA A 675 -7.39 16.66 25.76
C ALA A 675 -8.06 15.84 26.84
N VAL A 676 -9.13 15.13 26.49
CA VAL A 676 -9.82 14.20 27.38
C VAL A 676 -9.68 12.78 26.84
N ILE A 677 -9.15 11.89 27.65
CA ILE A 677 -9.01 10.46 27.33
C ILE A 677 -10.04 9.69 28.16
N GLN A 678 -11.09 9.18 27.52
CA GLN A 678 -12.07 8.31 28.17
C GLN A 678 -11.60 6.86 28.14
N THR A 679 -11.58 6.22 29.30
CA THR A 679 -11.10 4.84 29.44
C THR A 679 -11.71 4.14 30.65
N TYR A 680 -11.89 2.83 30.56
CA TYR A 680 -12.21 1.95 31.70
C TYR A 680 -10.95 1.48 32.45
N SER A 681 -9.77 1.89 31.99
CA SER A 681 -8.45 1.48 32.55
C SER A 681 -7.55 2.68 32.84
N PRO A 682 -8.01 3.67 33.67
CA PRO A 682 -7.31 4.95 33.86
C PRO A 682 -5.92 4.83 34.50
N THR A 683 -5.62 3.72 35.17
CA THR A 683 -4.32 3.45 35.79
C THR A 683 -3.38 2.63 34.91
N HIS A 684 -3.79 2.26 33.70
CA HIS A 684 -2.96 1.45 32.82
C HIS A 684 -1.71 2.21 32.37
N PRO A 685 -0.49 1.62 32.44
CA PRO A 685 0.77 2.30 32.16
C PRO A 685 0.79 3.00 30.79
N VAL A 686 0.22 2.38 29.75
CA VAL A 686 0.14 2.96 28.40
C VAL A 686 -0.68 4.24 28.38
N ILE A 687 -1.83 4.27 29.07
CA ILE A 687 -2.69 5.46 29.16
C ILE A 687 -1.96 6.59 29.90
N LEU A 688 -1.36 6.26 31.03
CA LEU A 688 -0.62 7.23 31.85
C LEU A 688 0.58 7.84 31.12
N THR A 689 1.35 7.02 30.42
CA THR A 689 2.52 7.49 29.65
C THR A 689 2.11 8.24 28.40
N ALA A 690 1.05 7.83 27.70
CA ALA A 690 0.51 8.53 26.54
C ALA A 690 -0.07 9.91 26.91
N ALA A 691 -0.77 10.02 28.05
CA ALA A 691 -1.28 11.28 28.57
C ALA A 691 -0.14 12.28 28.88
N ARG A 692 1.00 11.80 29.31
CA ARG A 692 2.20 12.62 29.55
C ARG A 692 3.10 12.79 28.33
N GLN A 693 2.77 12.11 27.23
CA GLN A 693 3.61 12.01 26.02
C GLN A 693 5.04 11.52 26.31
N ASP A 694 5.18 10.66 27.32
CA ASP A 694 6.45 10.12 27.81
C ASP A 694 6.77 8.79 27.10
N TYR A 695 7.36 8.92 25.90
CA TYR A 695 7.70 7.77 25.06
C TYR A 695 8.76 6.87 25.73
N GLU A 696 9.71 7.44 26.45
CA GLU A 696 10.80 6.64 27.04
C GLU A 696 10.29 5.68 28.11
N LYS A 697 9.46 6.17 29.04
CA LYS A 697 8.81 5.31 30.04
C LYS A 697 7.85 4.28 29.42
N PHE A 698 7.14 4.68 28.36
CA PHE A 698 6.33 3.73 27.60
C PHE A 698 7.22 2.62 27.03
N TYR A 699 8.31 2.96 26.35
CA TYR A 699 9.23 2.01 25.73
C TYR A 699 9.84 1.05 26.76
N GLU A 700 10.27 1.52 27.89
CA GLU A 700 10.82 0.69 28.98
C GLU A 700 9.80 -0.37 29.45
N SER A 701 8.58 0.05 29.78
CA SER A 701 7.51 -0.85 30.21
C SER A 701 7.08 -1.83 29.11
N GLU A 702 7.04 -1.36 27.87
CA GLU A 702 6.67 -2.20 26.72
C GLU A 702 7.77 -3.24 26.42
N MET A 703 9.05 -2.87 26.53
CA MET A 703 10.16 -3.80 26.29
C MET A 703 10.21 -4.90 27.33
N GLU A 704 9.98 -4.60 28.62
CA GLU A 704 9.85 -5.63 29.67
C GLU A 704 8.77 -6.66 29.29
N THR A 705 7.62 -6.19 28.79
CA THR A 705 6.53 -7.06 28.35
C THR A 705 6.95 -7.91 27.14
N ARG A 706 7.61 -7.30 26.12
CA ARG A 706 8.04 -7.99 24.90
C ARG A 706 9.14 -9.01 25.15
N GLU A 707 10.04 -8.74 26.07
CA GLU A 707 11.08 -9.68 26.50
C GLU A 707 10.47 -10.90 27.22
N ALA A 708 9.56 -10.66 28.18
CA ALA A 708 8.87 -11.71 28.91
C ALA A 708 8.05 -12.62 28.00
N LEU A 709 7.33 -12.03 27.03
CA LEU A 709 6.47 -12.74 26.08
C LEU A 709 7.22 -13.23 24.82
N ARG A 710 8.50 -12.93 24.68
CA ARG A 710 9.31 -13.19 23.47
C ARG A 710 8.61 -12.66 22.20
N CYS A 711 8.30 -11.37 22.20
CA CYS A 711 7.72 -10.65 21.05
C CYS A 711 8.80 -9.87 20.30
N PRO A 712 8.54 -9.44 19.04
CA PRO A 712 9.43 -8.51 18.34
C PRO A 712 9.68 -7.22 19.16
N PRO A 713 10.92 -6.73 19.24
CA PRO A 713 12.12 -7.04 18.40
C PRO A 713 12.98 -8.21 18.90
N VAL A 714 12.64 -8.85 20.00
CA VAL A 714 13.45 -9.94 20.61
C VAL A 714 13.45 -11.19 19.73
N CYS A 715 12.33 -11.44 19.04
CA CYS A 715 12.22 -12.50 18.05
C CYS A 715 11.46 -12.00 16.81
N THR A 716 11.22 -12.88 15.85
CA THR A 716 10.33 -12.68 14.70
C THR A 716 9.13 -13.61 14.83
N PHE A 717 7.94 -13.09 14.63
CA PHE A 717 6.73 -13.90 14.46
C PHE A 717 6.63 -14.36 13.04
N THR A 718 6.49 -15.66 12.81
CA THR A 718 6.16 -16.21 11.50
C THR A 718 4.84 -16.94 11.61
N VAL A 719 3.86 -16.51 10.83
CA VAL A 719 2.51 -17.05 10.83
C VAL A 719 2.26 -17.78 9.52
N LEU A 720 1.93 -19.06 9.60
CA LEU A 720 1.51 -19.88 8.47
C LEU A 720 0.00 -19.92 8.43
N THR A 721 -0.63 -19.26 7.47
CA THR A 721 -2.09 -19.22 7.33
C THR A 721 -2.53 -20.18 6.24
N ALA A 722 -3.42 -21.10 6.59
CA ALA A 722 -4.11 -21.98 5.64
C ALA A 722 -5.54 -21.49 5.39
N ALA A 723 -5.98 -21.56 4.14
CA ALA A 723 -7.33 -21.13 3.74
C ALA A 723 -7.96 -22.10 2.74
N GLY A 724 -9.24 -22.45 2.95
CA GLY A 724 -9.99 -23.38 2.10
C GLY A 724 -11.51 -23.31 2.35
N GLU A 725 -12.29 -23.87 1.45
CA GLU A 725 -13.77 -23.82 1.52
C GLU A 725 -14.35 -24.75 2.59
N VAL A 726 -13.66 -25.85 2.89
CA VAL A 726 -14.07 -26.86 3.86
C VAL A 726 -13.23 -26.75 5.13
N GLU A 727 -13.84 -26.34 6.23
CA GLU A 727 -13.17 -26.05 7.51
C GLU A 727 -12.36 -27.24 8.04
N GLN A 728 -12.97 -28.43 8.07
CA GLN A 728 -12.32 -29.66 8.57
C GLN A 728 -11.07 -30.01 7.75
N GLN A 729 -11.12 -29.81 6.42
CA GLN A 729 -9.98 -30.04 5.55
C GLN A 729 -8.83 -29.06 5.85
N VAL A 730 -9.14 -27.78 6.06
CA VAL A 730 -8.13 -26.75 6.44
C VAL A 730 -7.44 -27.12 7.75
N LEU A 731 -8.22 -27.50 8.78
CA LEU A 731 -7.67 -27.92 10.08
C LEU A 731 -6.82 -29.19 9.96
N LYS A 732 -7.29 -30.20 9.22
CA LYS A 732 -6.55 -31.46 9.00
C LYS A 732 -5.22 -31.21 8.27
N SER A 733 -5.26 -30.41 7.21
CA SER A 733 -4.05 -30.04 6.45
C SER A 733 -3.06 -29.24 7.30
N LEU A 734 -3.57 -28.33 8.14
CA LEU A 734 -2.72 -27.51 9.00
C LEU A 734 -2.09 -28.32 10.16
N LEU A 735 -2.82 -29.31 10.70
CA LEU A 735 -2.28 -30.26 11.68
C LEU A 735 -1.17 -31.13 11.05
N ALA A 736 -1.39 -31.63 9.82
CA ALA A 736 -0.36 -32.37 9.10
C ALA A 736 0.91 -31.50 8.86
N LEU A 737 0.72 -30.23 8.50
CA LEU A 737 1.80 -29.25 8.35
C LEU A 737 2.57 -29.05 9.66
N LYS A 738 1.86 -28.90 10.79
CA LYS A 738 2.47 -28.80 12.13
C LYS A 738 3.31 -30.03 12.47
N ASN A 739 2.74 -31.22 12.28
CA ASN A 739 3.46 -32.47 12.57
C ASN A 739 4.70 -32.61 11.69
N ARG A 740 4.63 -32.20 10.42
CA ARG A 740 5.78 -32.21 9.53
C ARG A 740 6.88 -31.24 9.99
N LEU A 741 6.51 -30.03 10.42
CA LEU A 741 7.45 -29.07 11.02
C LEU A 741 8.15 -29.66 12.24
N LEU A 742 7.38 -30.26 13.17
CA LEU A 742 7.94 -30.87 14.38
C LEU A 742 8.91 -32.00 14.04
N SER A 743 8.52 -32.92 13.16
CA SER A 743 9.37 -34.02 12.69
C SER A 743 10.70 -33.55 12.05
N LEU A 744 10.66 -32.47 11.26
CA LEU A 744 11.86 -31.89 10.68
C LEU A 744 12.76 -31.24 11.73
N MET A 745 12.18 -30.64 12.78
CA MET A 745 12.93 -30.07 13.90
C MET A 745 13.48 -31.13 14.86
N GLU A 746 12.96 -32.33 14.88
CA GLU A 746 13.54 -33.47 15.59
C GLU A 746 14.68 -34.14 14.78
N GLY A 747 14.72 -33.94 13.46
CA GLY A 747 15.68 -34.53 12.53
C GLY A 747 16.60 -33.51 11.86
N GLN A 748 16.36 -33.27 10.57
CA GLN A 748 17.23 -32.46 9.69
C GLN A 748 17.49 -31.02 10.21
N TYR A 749 16.56 -30.45 10.96
CA TYR A 749 16.60 -29.07 11.53
C TYR A 749 16.61 -29.06 13.06
N ALA A 750 17.32 -30.01 13.69
CA ALA A 750 17.38 -30.13 15.15
C ALA A 750 18.03 -28.90 15.84
N ASP A 751 18.79 -28.12 15.09
CA ASP A 751 19.34 -26.83 15.51
C ASP A 751 18.30 -25.70 15.55
N VAL A 752 17.14 -25.88 14.89
CA VAL A 752 16.05 -24.91 14.85
C VAL A 752 14.97 -25.31 15.88
N LYS A 753 15.17 -24.92 17.13
CA LYS A 753 14.21 -25.21 18.23
C LYS A 753 13.22 -24.06 18.37
N VAL A 754 12.01 -24.23 17.83
CA VAL A 754 10.98 -23.18 17.80
C VAL A 754 9.62 -23.77 18.21
N PRO A 755 8.94 -23.16 19.21
CA PRO A 755 7.58 -23.57 19.54
C PRO A 755 6.62 -23.26 18.38
N VAL A 756 5.78 -24.24 18.01
CA VAL A 756 4.72 -24.10 17.00
C VAL A 756 3.37 -24.08 17.71
N LEU A 757 2.77 -22.90 17.83
CA LEU A 757 1.47 -22.69 18.45
C LEU A 757 0.34 -22.89 17.42
N GLY A 758 -0.81 -23.28 17.88
CA GLY A 758 -1.99 -23.54 17.06
C GLY A 758 -2.13 -25.03 16.67
N PRO A 759 -3.05 -25.40 15.76
CA PRO A 759 -3.88 -24.50 14.93
C PRO A 759 -4.82 -23.59 15.72
N ALA A 760 -4.87 -22.30 15.32
CA ALA A 760 -5.79 -21.33 15.88
C ALA A 760 -6.60 -20.68 14.76
N ALA A 761 -7.85 -20.32 15.05
CA ALA A 761 -8.69 -19.61 14.10
C ALA A 761 -8.10 -18.21 13.83
N ALA A 762 -8.14 -17.72 12.59
CA ALA A 762 -7.82 -16.33 12.31
C ALA A 762 -8.88 -15.39 12.92
N GLN A 763 -8.53 -14.12 13.19
CA GLN A 763 -9.48 -13.13 13.74
C GLN A 763 -10.78 -13.06 12.93
N VAL A 764 -10.68 -13.09 11.60
CA VAL A 764 -11.81 -13.30 10.70
C VAL A 764 -11.71 -14.71 10.16
N VAL A 765 -12.48 -15.62 10.75
CA VAL A 765 -12.43 -17.05 10.48
C VAL A 765 -12.82 -17.38 9.04
N LYS A 766 -13.76 -16.64 8.45
CA LYS A 766 -14.28 -16.91 7.09
C LYS A 766 -14.29 -15.63 6.25
N VAL A 767 -13.56 -15.64 5.14
CA VAL A 767 -13.48 -14.53 4.19
C VAL A 767 -13.79 -15.06 2.79
N MET A 768 -14.73 -14.44 2.07
CA MET A 768 -15.15 -14.85 0.72
C MET A 768 -15.43 -16.38 0.62
N GLY A 769 -16.15 -16.93 1.59
CA GLY A 769 -16.50 -18.35 1.62
C GLY A 769 -15.39 -19.29 2.12
N ARG A 770 -14.17 -18.81 2.35
CA ARG A 770 -13.02 -19.63 2.76
C ARG A 770 -12.72 -19.48 4.24
N TYR A 771 -12.58 -20.62 4.93
CA TYR A 771 -12.15 -20.69 6.34
C TYR A 771 -10.66 -20.48 6.45
N ARG A 772 -10.21 -19.77 7.50
CA ARG A 772 -8.82 -19.39 7.73
C ARG A 772 -8.38 -19.81 9.12
N TYR A 773 -7.30 -20.60 9.17
CA TYR A 773 -6.62 -21.03 10.39
C TYR A 773 -5.12 -20.85 10.24
N HIS A 774 -4.40 -20.72 11.36
CA HIS A 774 -2.96 -20.49 11.31
C HIS A 774 -2.17 -21.22 12.38
N LEU A 775 -0.88 -21.38 12.11
CA LEU A 775 0.17 -21.75 13.05
C LEU A 775 1.05 -20.53 13.29
N THR A 776 1.44 -20.30 14.53
CA THR A 776 2.34 -19.21 14.91
C THR A 776 3.66 -19.78 15.43
N MET A 777 4.77 -19.28 14.92
CA MET A 777 6.14 -19.60 15.35
C MET A 777 6.83 -18.33 15.82
N ARG A 778 7.59 -18.44 16.94
CA ARG A 778 8.41 -17.36 17.49
C ARG A 778 9.86 -17.76 17.36
N ALA A 779 10.58 -17.21 16.39
CA ALA A 779 11.93 -17.61 16.06
C ALA A 779 12.86 -16.40 15.88
N ARG A 780 14.17 -16.60 16.05
CA ARG A 780 15.15 -15.69 15.50
C ARG A 780 15.22 -15.88 13.98
N ASP A 781 15.09 -14.80 13.21
CA ASP A 781 15.21 -14.90 11.76
C ASP A 781 16.62 -15.38 11.38
N SER A 782 16.69 -16.51 10.69
CA SER A 782 17.93 -17.11 10.20
C SER A 782 17.70 -17.78 8.85
N ALA A 783 18.73 -17.91 8.03
CA ALA A 783 18.64 -18.62 6.75
C ALA A 783 18.18 -20.08 6.95
N ARG A 784 18.61 -20.71 8.04
CA ARG A 784 18.22 -22.08 8.39
C ARG A 784 16.72 -22.20 8.70
N PHE A 785 16.19 -21.26 9.50
CA PHE A 785 14.75 -21.19 9.80
C PHE A 785 13.93 -20.91 8.54
N ARG A 786 14.35 -19.96 7.70
CA ARG A 786 13.66 -19.67 6.43
C ARG A 786 13.67 -20.89 5.49
N SER A 787 14.78 -21.64 5.43
CA SER A 787 14.88 -22.89 4.64
C SER A 787 13.88 -23.93 5.13
N LEU A 788 13.75 -24.15 6.45
CA LEU A 788 12.74 -25.03 7.03
C LEU A 788 11.32 -24.65 6.59
N VAL A 789 10.92 -23.39 6.81
CA VAL A 789 9.58 -22.90 6.47
C VAL A 789 9.32 -23.03 4.96
N SER A 790 10.26 -22.58 4.13
CA SER A 790 10.16 -22.65 2.68
C SER A 790 10.02 -24.09 2.17
N GLY A 791 10.80 -25.02 2.74
CA GLY A 791 10.74 -26.45 2.40
C GLY A 791 9.38 -27.04 2.68
N VAL A 792 8.86 -26.81 3.89
CA VAL A 792 7.56 -27.35 4.31
C VAL A 792 6.39 -26.75 3.51
N LEU A 793 6.44 -25.46 3.18
CA LEU A 793 5.44 -24.83 2.31
C LEU A 793 5.42 -25.43 0.91
N ARG A 794 6.58 -25.73 0.32
CA ARG A 794 6.68 -26.38 -0.99
C ARG A 794 6.16 -27.82 -0.95
N GLU A 795 6.56 -28.60 0.06
CA GLU A 795 6.05 -29.96 0.26
C GLU A 795 4.52 -29.94 0.38
N PHE A 796 3.95 -29.03 1.18
CA PHE A 796 2.51 -28.89 1.37
C PHE A 796 1.77 -28.62 0.06
N MET A 797 2.29 -27.70 -0.76
CA MET A 797 1.65 -27.32 -2.03
C MET A 797 1.75 -28.39 -3.11
N LEU A 798 2.77 -29.24 -3.05
CA LEU A 798 2.95 -30.37 -3.99
C LEU A 798 2.12 -31.59 -3.59
N ASP A 799 1.68 -31.69 -2.34
CA ASP A 799 0.90 -32.81 -1.84
C ASP A 799 -0.57 -32.73 -2.30
N SER A 800 -0.97 -33.68 -3.14
CA SER A 800 -2.34 -33.76 -3.68
C SER A 800 -3.45 -33.87 -2.60
N ARG A 801 -3.12 -34.35 -1.40
CA ARG A 801 -4.03 -34.42 -0.25
C ARG A 801 -4.47 -33.05 0.25
N ASN A 802 -3.71 -32.01 -0.03
CA ASN A 802 -4.01 -30.61 0.33
C ASN A 802 -4.74 -29.85 -0.79
N ARG A 803 -5.21 -30.54 -1.82
CA ARG A 803 -5.93 -29.90 -2.93
C ARG A 803 -7.15 -29.13 -2.42
N GLY A 804 -7.29 -27.85 -2.80
CA GLY A 804 -8.36 -26.95 -2.31
C GLY A 804 -7.98 -26.13 -1.07
N VAL A 805 -6.85 -26.44 -0.41
CA VAL A 805 -6.29 -25.65 0.69
C VAL A 805 -5.05 -24.90 0.21
N THR A 806 -5.05 -23.60 0.38
CA THR A 806 -3.88 -22.74 0.13
C THR A 806 -3.18 -22.43 1.43
N VAL A 807 -1.85 -22.35 1.41
CA VAL A 807 -1.05 -21.94 2.56
C VAL A 807 -0.09 -20.82 2.17
N PHE A 808 0.14 -19.87 3.07
CA PHE A 808 1.15 -18.84 2.91
C PHE A 808 1.80 -18.51 4.26
N ALA A 809 3.01 -17.97 4.21
CA ALA A 809 3.72 -17.48 5.38
C ALA A 809 3.77 -15.95 5.38
N ASP A 810 3.73 -15.38 6.59
CA ASP A 810 3.94 -13.96 6.83
C ASP A 810 4.83 -13.76 8.06
N SER A 811 5.78 -12.85 7.95
CA SER A 811 6.70 -12.48 9.04
C SER A 811 6.25 -11.17 9.67
N ASN A 812 6.09 -11.17 11.00
CA ASN A 812 5.60 -10.05 11.79
C ASN A 812 4.31 -9.45 11.20
N PRO A 813 3.27 -10.27 10.92
CA PRO A 813 2.01 -9.76 10.39
C PRO A 813 1.34 -8.82 11.38
N ASP A 814 0.45 -7.99 10.89
CA ASP A 814 -0.58 -7.36 11.69
C ASP A 814 -1.65 -8.44 11.95
N LEU A 815 -1.79 -8.84 13.21
CA LEU A 815 -2.69 -9.90 13.65
C LEU A 815 -4.07 -9.36 14.00
#